data_d5f937edf8276b838c6f15869ac0483f
#
_entry.id   d5f937edf8276b838c6f15869ac0483f
#
_cell.length_a   1.000
_cell.length_b   1.000
_cell.length_c   1.000
_cell.angle_alpha   90.00
_cell.angle_beta   90.00
_cell.angle_gamma   90.00
#
_symmetry.space_group_name_H-M   'P 1'
#
loop_
_entity.id
_entity.type
_entity.pdbx_description
1 polymer ?
#
loop_
_entity_poly.entity_id
_entity_poly.type
_entity_poly.pdbx_seq_one_letter_code
_entity_poly.pdbx_strand_id
1 'polypeptide(L)'
;MKIKILIVILAVAVIAAVCCIVFLNKGNEDGPVTPSGPDKTVTETKVVLYDGPEIMMSSSVVGVKVESEPLFVYDTRVNHARSFTFTESKDYNQVVIFDFEGSVDVEVEVYGASALYDVVVRPLSRQVEPQVSGNKITFTLDYTDNYVVEYALEEGGTASDNALHIFANPIEEDPVREDDVPENTVYVGPGVWMASALPVSENDTTVYLAGGAVVYGQIRAANLSNLTIRGRGILAGELFSRTKDSEFTLPIELQNCTDVTIKDIAILDPAGWAVTLYQCSNVTVDNLKIITARANGDGISVQSSDNVTVTGGFIRTWDDTLVVKNVDNTSTSDILFDGVYVWTDLAQSMEVGYETYGATMTDITFRNITVLHNFHKAAMSIHNADNAEISNVTYENITIEDARMLGDNQLDGENDFLIDITIAYNAEWTHSGGERGSVRDIVFNNIKVIEMADSIMCRVYGEGSSSNVDGVSISNIEIEGKLMKSLADIKLTPGVYTSNITYSSSGNEVTGADVVLPYKLELSHDDAPEITKVSNVLQAGLVVPDFAVLNNDPSYAGKKVDTSSVVLTATYGSGDRATADWNLGNIPEKQGKSYKNLLDGDRASEWIFSDWQGLDNEFVALSFDFGSATQIGNIRILGTSGSNIMRYYSVSIFAKTEADSDWKRIQAQSDIALSPQASNYADVLIRLNANGYYGLQLRFFYGNDITHPEEINVGEIEFYPPSLTTSKSFVEVAEHEDVYDITNMIDGNVLTYFESKKGVFPAVFAIDMAQEERVKYINIHLPPLLLWEPRSQEIEILGSTDGVTYFTVVEKTTYLFDPADGNMAAIVLDEAVAMRYIKLVYTSNTSGYGAQISELYVYGE
;
A
#
# COMPACT_ATOMS: atom_id res chain seq x y z
N MET A 1 11.27 58.16 -14.00
CA MET A 1 11.33 57.13 -15.09
C MET A 1 12.76 56.76 -15.48
N LYS A 2 13.75 57.65 -15.54
CA LYS A 2 15.13 57.34 -15.90
C LYS A 2 15.91 56.50 -14.85
N ILE A 3 15.60 56.61 -13.57
CA ILE A 3 16.29 55.85 -12.51
C ILE A 3 15.81 54.39 -12.42
N LYS A 4 14.55 54.12 -12.71
CA LYS A 4 14.03 52.74 -12.75
C LYS A 4 14.57 51.90 -13.96
N ILE A 5 14.84 52.55 -15.08
CA ILE A 5 15.44 51.92 -16.27
C ILE A 5 16.92 51.58 -16.02
N LEU A 6 17.63 52.43 -15.27
CA LEU A 6 19.03 52.18 -14.92
C LEU A 6 19.21 51.02 -13.96
N ILE A 7 18.29 50.81 -13.00
CA ILE A 7 18.31 49.66 -12.06
C ILE A 7 18.01 48.36 -12.78
N VAL A 8 17.08 48.35 -13.73
CA VAL A 8 16.76 47.14 -14.51
C VAL A 8 17.95 46.78 -15.44
N ILE A 9 18.61 47.74 -16.03
CA ILE A 9 19.79 47.48 -16.86
C ILE A 9 20.98 46.98 -16.03
N LEU A 10 21.15 47.46 -14.83
CA LEU A 10 22.20 47.00 -13.91
C LEU A 10 21.90 45.55 -13.40
N ALA A 11 20.63 45.20 -13.12
CA ALA A 11 20.24 43.87 -12.73
C ALA A 11 20.43 42.86 -13.87
N VAL A 12 20.07 43.19 -15.09
CA VAL A 12 20.28 42.32 -16.26
C VAL A 12 21.79 42.16 -16.56
N ALA A 13 22.59 43.19 -16.35
CA ALA A 13 24.04 43.11 -16.54
C ALA A 13 24.74 42.25 -15.47
N VAL A 14 24.24 42.22 -14.23
CA VAL A 14 24.76 41.39 -13.16
C VAL A 14 24.36 39.92 -13.39
N ILE A 15 23.13 39.65 -13.83
CA ILE A 15 22.70 38.30 -14.20
C ILE A 15 23.49 37.79 -15.42
N ALA A 16 23.71 38.61 -16.45
CA ALA A 16 24.53 38.23 -17.58
C ALA A 16 26.01 38.01 -17.19
N ALA A 17 26.57 38.79 -16.26
CA ALA A 17 27.93 38.59 -15.76
C ALA A 17 28.07 37.32 -14.92
N VAL A 18 27.08 36.95 -14.13
CA VAL A 18 27.06 35.69 -13.35
C VAL A 18 26.91 34.48 -14.29
N CYS A 19 26.05 34.56 -15.31
CA CYS A 19 25.96 33.53 -16.33
C CYS A 19 27.25 33.39 -17.16
N CYS A 20 27.92 34.47 -17.52
CA CYS A 20 29.21 34.42 -18.22
C CYS A 20 30.36 33.91 -17.38
N ILE A 21 30.35 34.08 -16.04
CA ILE A 21 31.38 33.52 -15.15
C ILE A 21 31.18 32.01 -15.01
N VAL A 22 29.96 31.52 -15.07
CA VAL A 22 29.67 30.08 -15.09
C VAL A 22 30.08 29.42 -16.43
N PHE A 23 29.99 30.17 -17.56
CA PHE A 23 30.39 29.65 -18.87
C PHE A 23 31.89 29.84 -19.24
N LEU A 24 32.65 30.65 -18.52
CA LEU A 24 34.05 30.89 -18.81
C LEU A 24 35.04 30.07 -17.94
N ASN A 25 34.56 29.27 -17.03
CA ASN A 25 35.39 28.33 -16.23
C ASN A 25 35.39 26.87 -16.75
N LYS A 26 34.96 26.64 -17.99
CA LYS A 26 35.19 25.38 -18.70
C LYS A 26 36.38 25.49 -19.61
N GLY A 27 37.55 25.30 -19.11
CA GLY A 27 38.77 25.19 -19.88
C GLY A 27 39.99 25.01 -18.99
N ASN A 28 40.20 23.85 -18.48
CA ASN A 28 41.53 23.23 -18.28
C ASN A 28 41.31 21.71 -18.01
N GLU A 29 42.12 20.95 -18.72
CA GLU A 29 42.25 19.53 -18.63
C GLU A 29 42.71 19.15 -17.24
N ASP A 30 41.85 18.50 -16.45
CA ASP A 30 42.25 17.58 -15.37
C ASP A 30 41.22 16.42 -15.36
N GLY A 31 41.71 15.20 -15.17
CA GLY A 31 40.98 13.96 -15.28
C GLY A 31 39.72 13.93 -14.36
N PRO A 32 38.96 12.84 -14.40
CA PRO A 32 37.63 12.78 -13.77
C PRO A 32 37.73 13.10 -12.27
N VAL A 33 37.38 14.31 -11.91
CA VAL A 33 37.16 14.71 -10.52
C VAL A 33 35.81 14.12 -10.11
N THR A 34 35.85 13.02 -9.38
CA THR A 34 34.71 12.59 -8.56
C THR A 34 34.23 13.81 -7.75
N PRO A 35 32.98 14.21 -7.80
CA PRO A 35 32.48 15.22 -6.89
C PRO A 35 32.54 14.66 -5.48
N SER A 36 33.55 15.02 -4.73
CA SER A 36 33.51 14.84 -3.27
C SER A 36 32.46 15.82 -2.75
N GLY A 37 31.30 15.32 -2.37
CA GLY A 37 30.40 16.04 -1.47
C GLY A 37 31.15 16.42 -0.19
N PRO A 38 30.69 17.39 0.59
CA PRO A 38 31.38 17.80 1.81
C PRO A 38 31.52 16.60 2.75
N ASP A 39 32.74 16.37 3.26
CA ASP A 39 32.99 15.37 4.29
C ASP A 39 32.08 15.62 5.50
N LYS A 40 30.96 14.88 5.60
CA LYS A 40 30.10 14.86 6.77
C LYS A 40 30.65 13.71 7.64
N THR A 41 31.41 14.05 8.66
CA THR A 41 31.84 13.08 9.65
C THR A 41 30.63 12.74 10.51
N VAL A 42 30.04 11.57 10.30
CA VAL A 42 29.05 11.01 11.22
C VAL A 42 29.81 10.28 12.31
N THR A 43 29.64 10.70 13.53
CA THR A 43 30.35 10.15 14.70
C THR A 43 29.53 9.09 15.45
N GLU A 44 28.27 8.90 15.07
CA GLU A 44 27.33 8.02 15.76
C GLU A 44 26.33 7.43 14.77
N THR A 45 26.09 6.13 14.83
CA THR A 45 25.03 5.49 14.05
C THR A 45 23.68 5.80 14.67
N LYS A 46 22.72 6.22 13.85
CA LYS A 46 21.33 6.46 14.26
C LYS A 46 20.41 5.61 13.39
N VAL A 47 19.43 5.00 14.01
CA VAL A 47 18.44 4.16 13.34
C VAL A 47 17.04 4.55 13.80
N VAL A 48 16.11 4.69 12.84
CA VAL A 48 14.68 4.84 13.12
C VAL A 48 13.97 3.63 12.55
N LEU A 49 13.37 2.84 13.43
CA LEU A 49 12.61 1.64 13.09
C LEU A 49 11.12 1.97 13.18
N TYR A 50 10.38 1.56 12.17
CA TYR A 50 8.93 1.74 12.11
C TYR A 50 8.27 0.39 12.39
N ASP A 51 7.54 0.30 13.50
CA ASP A 51 6.73 -0.88 13.77
C ASP A 51 5.63 -1.01 12.72
N GLY A 52 5.29 -2.23 12.33
CA GLY A 52 4.13 -2.46 11.48
C GLY A 52 2.82 -2.27 12.25
N PRO A 53 1.68 -2.13 11.58
CA PRO A 53 0.38 -2.04 12.22
C PRO A 53 0.07 -3.26 13.09
N GLU A 54 -0.43 -3.07 14.30
CA GLU A 54 -0.75 -4.16 15.24
C GLU A 54 -1.73 -5.20 14.67
N ILE A 55 -2.58 -4.80 13.74
CA ILE A 55 -3.56 -5.70 13.13
C ILE A 55 -3.02 -6.49 11.94
N MET A 56 -1.82 -6.14 11.43
CA MET A 56 -1.17 -6.84 10.33
C MET A 56 -0.18 -7.87 10.88
N MET A 57 -0.03 -8.95 10.15
CA MET A 57 0.98 -9.96 10.45
C MET A 57 2.30 -9.59 9.78
N SER A 58 3.38 -9.68 10.54
CA SER A 58 4.72 -9.67 9.93
C SER A 58 4.95 -10.99 9.17
N SER A 59 5.69 -10.94 8.08
CA SER A 59 5.92 -12.09 7.20
C SER A 59 6.28 -13.37 7.94
N SER A 60 5.69 -14.48 7.50
CA SER A 60 6.04 -15.83 7.98
C SER A 60 7.21 -16.45 7.23
N VAL A 61 7.69 -15.80 6.17
CA VAL A 61 8.74 -16.32 5.30
C VAL A 61 10.12 -15.83 5.72
N VAL A 62 10.23 -14.56 6.08
CA VAL A 62 11.51 -13.90 6.38
C VAL A 62 11.38 -13.07 7.65
N GLY A 63 12.37 -13.16 8.52
CA GLY A 63 12.58 -12.24 9.64
C GLY A 63 13.78 -11.34 9.36
N VAL A 64 13.71 -10.08 9.73
CA VAL A 64 14.79 -9.10 9.54
C VAL A 64 15.11 -8.41 10.85
N LYS A 65 16.39 -8.20 11.12
CA LYS A 65 16.87 -7.39 12.22
C LYS A 65 17.85 -6.34 11.71
N VAL A 66 17.77 -5.15 12.28
CA VAL A 66 18.73 -4.07 12.09
C VAL A 66 19.31 -3.74 13.45
N GLU A 67 20.64 -3.77 13.60
CA GLU A 67 21.35 -3.59 14.89
C GLU A 67 20.79 -4.52 15.98
N SER A 68 20.47 -5.77 15.64
CA SER A 68 19.85 -6.79 16.49
C SER A 68 18.39 -6.55 16.87
N GLU A 69 17.79 -5.41 16.52
CA GLU A 69 16.39 -5.10 16.76
C GLU A 69 15.50 -5.63 15.62
N PRO A 70 14.41 -6.34 15.92
CA PRO A 70 13.53 -6.88 14.90
C PRO A 70 12.77 -5.77 14.17
N LEU A 71 12.58 -5.95 12.86
CA LEU A 71 11.75 -5.13 12.00
C LEU A 71 10.46 -5.84 11.63
N PHE A 72 9.41 -5.07 11.44
CA PHE A 72 8.20 -5.58 10.79
C PHE A 72 8.49 -5.82 9.29
N VAL A 73 8.15 -7.00 8.80
CA VAL A 73 8.35 -7.40 7.41
C VAL A 73 7.00 -7.49 6.72
N TYR A 74 6.78 -6.63 5.73
CA TYR A 74 5.57 -6.65 4.90
C TYR A 74 5.71 -7.70 3.82
N ASP A 75 4.64 -8.45 3.54
CA ASP A 75 4.53 -9.26 2.33
C ASP A 75 3.85 -8.44 1.23
N THR A 76 4.36 -8.49 0.01
CA THR A 76 3.77 -7.85 -1.16
C THR A 76 3.73 -8.81 -2.33
N ARG A 77 2.64 -8.79 -3.08
CA ARG A 77 2.49 -9.63 -4.26
C ARG A 77 3.48 -9.20 -5.34
N VAL A 78 4.07 -10.20 -6.02
CA VAL A 78 4.87 -10.06 -7.23
C VAL A 78 4.34 -11.01 -8.29
N ASN A 79 4.81 -10.92 -9.53
CA ASN A 79 4.31 -11.76 -10.60
C ASN A 79 5.43 -12.23 -11.53
N HIS A 80 5.70 -13.50 -11.50
CA HIS A 80 6.72 -14.14 -12.36
C HIS A 80 6.17 -14.64 -13.70
N ALA A 81 4.88 -14.46 -13.99
CA ALA A 81 4.29 -14.83 -15.28
C ALA A 81 4.84 -13.95 -16.41
N ARG A 82 5.22 -14.60 -17.51
CA ARG A 82 5.79 -13.95 -18.71
C ARG A 82 4.76 -13.81 -19.86
N SER A 83 3.48 -13.87 -19.53
CA SER A 83 2.38 -13.59 -20.46
C SER A 83 1.30 -12.82 -19.74
N PHE A 84 0.74 -11.80 -20.41
CA PHE A 84 -0.29 -10.93 -19.82
C PHE A 84 -1.53 -11.74 -19.42
N THR A 85 -2.00 -11.54 -18.19
CA THR A 85 -3.19 -12.19 -17.64
C THR A 85 -3.85 -11.31 -16.59
N PHE A 86 -5.16 -11.44 -16.41
CA PHE A 86 -5.91 -10.87 -15.29
C PHE A 86 -5.99 -11.82 -14.09
N THR A 87 -5.39 -12.99 -14.18
CA THR A 87 -5.29 -13.89 -13.02
C THR A 87 -4.26 -13.34 -12.06
N GLU A 88 -4.67 -13.10 -10.83
CA GLU A 88 -3.78 -12.61 -9.79
C GLU A 88 -2.69 -13.64 -9.47
N SER A 89 -1.46 -13.16 -9.36
CA SER A 89 -0.34 -13.99 -8.91
C SER A 89 -0.53 -14.40 -7.44
N LYS A 90 0.04 -15.53 -7.09
CA LYS A 90 0.15 -16.01 -5.69
C LYS A 90 1.57 -15.94 -5.17
N ASP A 91 2.46 -15.30 -5.91
CA ASP A 91 3.85 -15.15 -5.52
C ASP A 91 3.99 -13.87 -4.69
N TYR A 92 4.72 -13.98 -3.58
CA TYR A 92 4.95 -12.86 -2.66
C TYR A 92 6.43 -12.69 -2.41
N ASN A 93 6.85 -11.45 -2.35
CA ASN A 93 8.16 -11.05 -1.85
C ASN A 93 8.00 -10.14 -0.63
N GLN A 94 9.10 -9.89 0.06
CA GLN A 94 9.10 -9.18 1.33
C GLN A 94 9.64 -7.77 1.20
N VAL A 95 9.16 -6.88 2.08
CA VAL A 95 9.56 -5.47 2.15
C VAL A 95 9.82 -5.07 3.60
N VAL A 96 10.92 -4.36 3.83
CA VAL A 96 11.18 -3.66 5.08
C VAL A 96 11.52 -2.20 4.82
N ILE A 97 11.11 -1.32 5.73
CA ILE A 97 11.34 0.13 5.63
C ILE A 97 11.92 0.61 6.96
N PHE A 98 13.04 1.30 6.90
CA PHE A 98 13.63 1.97 8.04
C PHE A 98 14.50 3.13 7.59
N ASP A 99 14.82 4.03 8.51
CA ASP A 99 15.74 5.13 8.25
C ASP A 99 17.02 4.95 9.07
N PHE A 100 18.15 5.40 8.53
CA PHE A 100 19.38 5.40 9.29
C PHE A 100 20.37 6.49 8.84
N GLU A 101 21.32 6.77 9.70
CA GLU A 101 22.50 7.56 9.40
C GLU A 101 23.72 6.79 9.99
N GLY A 102 24.78 6.67 9.22
CA GLY A 102 25.94 5.91 9.62
C GLY A 102 26.04 4.57 8.91
N SER A 103 26.41 3.53 9.64
CA SER A 103 26.56 2.15 9.15
C SER A 103 25.74 1.23 10.03
N VAL A 104 25.01 0.28 9.44
CA VAL A 104 24.13 -0.63 10.17
C VAL A 104 24.34 -2.07 9.76
N ASP A 105 24.26 -2.96 10.75
CA ASP A 105 24.30 -4.40 10.53
C ASP A 105 22.88 -4.94 10.33
N VAL A 106 22.70 -5.73 9.28
CA VAL A 106 21.44 -6.37 8.91
C VAL A 106 21.57 -7.89 9.01
N GLU A 107 20.63 -8.51 9.73
CA GLU A 107 20.45 -9.97 9.76
C GLU A 107 19.12 -10.31 9.11
N VAL A 108 19.16 -11.23 8.14
CA VAL A 108 17.96 -11.79 7.48
C VAL A 108 17.91 -13.27 7.81
N GLU A 109 16.78 -13.76 8.32
CA GLU A 109 16.53 -15.17 8.57
C GLU A 109 15.37 -15.67 7.70
N VAL A 110 15.64 -16.65 6.83
CA VAL A 110 14.63 -17.28 5.97
C VAL A 110 14.06 -18.47 6.72
N TYR A 111 12.81 -18.38 7.13
CA TYR A 111 12.16 -19.42 7.95
C TYR A 111 11.93 -20.69 7.14
N GLY A 112 12.09 -21.84 7.80
CA GLY A 112 11.87 -23.14 7.18
C GLY A 112 12.96 -23.61 6.20
N ALA A 113 13.88 -22.75 5.78
CA ALA A 113 15.03 -23.13 4.95
C ALA A 113 16.14 -23.76 5.80
N SER A 114 16.84 -24.75 5.26
CA SER A 114 18.01 -25.35 5.91
C SER A 114 19.34 -24.81 5.36
N ALA A 115 19.33 -24.28 4.17
CA ALA A 115 20.45 -23.63 3.48
C ALA A 115 19.91 -22.66 2.43
N LEU A 116 20.71 -21.68 2.06
CA LEU A 116 20.42 -20.70 1.01
C LEU A 116 21.53 -20.76 -0.04
N TYR A 117 21.17 -20.54 -1.30
CA TYR A 117 22.07 -20.60 -2.44
C TYR A 117 21.98 -19.32 -3.25
N ASP A 118 23.03 -19.02 -4.00
CA ASP A 118 23.10 -17.89 -4.95
C ASP A 118 22.62 -16.55 -4.36
N VAL A 119 23.06 -16.27 -3.11
CA VAL A 119 22.66 -15.07 -2.38
C VAL A 119 23.36 -13.86 -2.97
N VAL A 120 22.58 -12.85 -3.37
CA VAL A 120 23.06 -11.59 -3.96
C VAL A 120 22.38 -10.41 -3.28
N VAL A 121 23.13 -9.33 -3.06
CA VAL A 121 22.58 -8.03 -2.65
C VAL A 121 22.74 -7.04 -3.80
N ARG A 122 21.61 -6.52 -4.29
CA ARG A 122 21.57 -5.49 -5.33
C ARG A 122 21.26 -4.12 -4.75
N PRO A 123 21.64 -3.04 -5.45
CA PRO A 123 22.36 -3.00 -6.71
C PRO A 123 23.83 -3.41 -6.55
N LEU A 124 24.39 -4.08 -7.56
CA LEU A 124 25.77 -4.59 -7.53
C LEU A 124 26.81 -3.47 -7.35
N SER A 125 26.46 -2.26 -7.77
CA SER A 125 27.30 -1.06 -7.62
C SER A 125 27.59 -0.71 -6.15
N ARG A 126 26.77 -1.15 -5.20
CA ARG A 126 26.98 -0.93 -3.76
C ARG A 126 28.00 -1.88 -3.15
N GLN A 127 28.36 -2.97 -3.83
CA GLN A 127 29.36 -3.93 -3.43
C GLN A 127 29.15 -4.49 -2.01
N VAL A 128 27.87 -4.72 -1.65
CA VAL A 128 27.51 -5.33 -0.37
C VAL A 128 27.80 -6.83 -0.43
N GLU A 129 28.63 -7.31 0.48
CA GLU A 129 29.11 -8.71 0.52
C GLU A 129 28.33 -9.50 1.60
N PRO A 130 27.32 -10.32 1.22
CA PRO A 130 26.55 -11.09 2.20
C PRO A 130 27.37 -12.25 2.77
N GLN A 131 27.23 -12.49 4.08
CA GLN A 131 27.72 -13.68 4.75
C GLN A 131 26.56 -14.64 4.99
N VAL A 132 26.65 -15.86 4.50
CA VAL A 132 25.56 -16.86 4.59
C VAL A 132 25.93 -17.97 5.55
N SER A 133 25.03 -18.29 6.49
CA SER A 133 25.19 -19.38 7.44
C SER A 133 23.86 -20.11 7.66
N GLY A 134 23.69 -21.25 7.01
CA GLY A 134 22.42 -21.98 7.04
C GLY A 134 21.31 -21.19 6.36
N ASN A 135 20.27 -20.81 7.12
CA ASN A 135 19.16 -20.00 6.66
C ASN A 135 19.31 -18.50 6.98
N LYS A 136 20.50 -18.06 7.43
CA LYS A 136 20.76 -16.67 7.79
C LYS A 136 21.71 -16.00 6.81
N ILE A 137 21.41 -14.74 6.51
CA ILE A 137 22.24 -13.84 5.71
C ILE A 137 22.56 -12.63 6.59
N THR A 138 23.82 -12.24 6.67
CA THR A 138 24.26 -11.05 7.39
C THR A 138 25.11 -10.17 6.50
N PHE A 139 24.96 -8.87 6.60
CA PHE A 139 25.73 -7.88 5.87
C PHE A 139 25.64 -6.52 6.55
N THR A 140 26.54 -5.61 6.18
CA THR A 140 26.55 -4.24 6.68
C THR A 140 26.16 -3.29 5.55
N LEU A 141 25.32 -2.29 5.85
CA LEU A 141 24.97 -1.20 4.96
C LEU A 141 25.69 0.08 5.41
N ASP A 142 26.53 0.61 4.53
CA ASP A 142 27.28 1.86 4.76
C ASP A 142 26.63 3.07 4.07
N TYR A 143 25.54 2.86 3.32
CA TYR A 143 24.84 3.89 2.55
C TYR A 143 23.33 3.70 2.64
N THR A 144 22.62 4.79 2.81
CA THR A 144 21.18 4.80 2.63
C THR A 144 20.83 4.60 1.16
N ASP A 145 19.99 3.59 0.87
CA ASP A 145 19.61 3.25 -0.50
C ASP A 145 18.42 2.28 -0.51
N ASN A 146 18.01 1.88 -1.70
CA ASN A 146 17.03 0.83 -1.93
C ASN A 146 17.78 -0.45 -2.34
N TYR A 147 17.78 -1.44 -1.47
CA TYR A 147 18.47 -2.72 -1.68
C TYR A 147 17.50 -3.86 -1.95
N VAL A 148 17.98 -4.89 -2.60
CA VAL A 148 17.26 -6.15 -2.78
C VAL A 148 18.19 -7.29 -2.41
N VAL A 149 17.76 -8.17 -1.51
CA VAL A 149 18.45 -9.42 -1.16
C VAL A 149 17.76 -10.55 -1.87
N GLU A 150 18.41 -11.18 -2.81
CA GLU A 150 17.91 -12.32 -3.58
C GLU A 150 18.58 -13.60 -3.08
N TYR A 151 17.82 -14.70 -3.07
CA TYR A 151 18.33 -16.01 -2.66
C TYR A 151 17.57 -17.16 -3.28
N ALA A 152 18.22 -18.25 -3.57
CA ALA A 152 17.58 -19.50 -3.98
C ALA A 152 17.42 -20.44 -2.79
N LEU A 153 16.30 -21.17 -2.74
CA LEU A 153 16.00 -22.16 -1.69
C LEU A 153 16.58 -23.55 -1.98
N GLU A 154 17.02 -23.76 -3.22
CA GLU A 154 17.65 -25.01 -3.66
C GLU A 154 18.82 -24.70 -4.60
N GLU A 155 19.79 -25.63 -4.69
CA GLU A 155 20.97 -25.49 -5.57
C GLU A 155 20.54 -25.45 -7.05
N GLY A 156 20.89 -24.38 -7.74
CA GLY A 156 20.49 -24.12 -9.14
C GLY A 156 19.06 -23.59 -9.30
N GLY A 157 18.41 -23.19 -8.23
CA GLY A 157 17.15 -22.44 -8.25
C GLY A 157 17.35 -21.00 -8.73
N THR A 158 16.26 -20.29 -8.98
CA THR A 158 16.29 -18.87 -9.39
C THR A 158 16.29 -17.98 -8.15
N ALA A 159 17.36 -17.24 -7.92
CA ALA A 159 17.44 -16.37 -6.74
C ALA A 159 16.43 -15.22 -6.77
N SER A 160 16.14 -14.65 -7.95
CA SER A 160 15.18 -13.55 -8.12
C SER A 160 13.72 -13.92 -7.85
N ASP A 161 13.40 -15.22 -7.73
CA ASP A 161 12.06 -15.65 -7.33
C ASP A 161 11.78 -15.34 -5.85
N ASN A 162 12.84 -15.24 -5.04
CA ASN A 162 12.75 -14.92 -3.62
C ASN A 162 13.56 -13.66 -3.35
N ALA A 163 12.89 -12.55 -3.11
CA ALA A 163 13.53 -11.26 -2.91
C ALA A 163 12.99 -10.55 -1.66
N LEU A 164 13.90 -10.05 -0.84
CA LEU A 164 13.62 -9.12 0.23
C LEU A 164 14.03 -7.71 -0.23
N HIS A 165 13.06 -6.81 -0.33
CA HIS A 165 13.29 -5.40 -0.66
C HIS A 165 13.55 -4.62 0.63
N ILE A 166 14.68 -3.93 0.71
CA ILE A 166 15.10 -3.16 1.88
C ILE A 166 15.15 -1.69 1.50
N PHE A 167 14.17 -0.92 1.93
CA PHE A 167 14.10 0.52 1.74
C PHE A 167 14.75 1.22 2.92
N ALA A 168 16.08 1.36 2.87
CA ALA A 168 16.92 1.93 3.89
C ALA A 168 17.14 3.43 3.62
N ASN A 169 16.25 4.26 4.15
CA ASN A 169 16.20 5.69 3.82
C ASN A 169 17.15 6.52 4.70
N PRO A 170 17.49 7.75 4.29
CA PRO A 170 18.04 8.74 5.21
C PRO A 170 17.00 9.12 6.27
N ILE A 171 17.47 9.48 7.47
CA ILE A 171 16.57 9.96 8.54
C ILE A 171 15.76 11.14 8.03
N GLU A 172 14.45 11.08 8.24
CA GLU A 172 13.53 12.14 7.83
C GLU A 172 13.83 13.44 8.59
N GLU A 173 14.08 14.53 7.86
CA GLU A 173 14.48 15.80 8.46
C GLU A 173 13.30 16.50 9.19
N ASP A 174 12.10 16.46 8.60
CA ASP A 174 10.91 17.15 9.08
C ASP A 174 9.70 16.19 9.22
N PRO A 175 9.73 15.21 10.13
CA PRO A 175 8.61 14.31 10.33
C PRO A 175 7.42 15.07 10.93
N VAL A 176 6.22 14.88 10.37
CA VAL A 176 5.00 15.43 10.95
C VAL A 176 4.60 14.55 12.14
N ARG A 177 4.27 15.20 13.25
CA ARG A 177 3.81 14.54 14.49
C ARG A 177 2.32 14.77 14.67
N GLU A 178 1.66 13.79 15.23
CA GLU A 178 0.22 13.84 15.49
C GLU A 178 -0.20 15.01 16.38
N ASP A 179 0.64 15.35 17.37
CA ASP A 179 0.39 16.43 18.31
C ASP A 179 0.75 17.82 17.76
N ASP A 180 1.33 17.91 16.57
CA ASP A 180 1.73 19.17 15.92
C ASP A 180 1.54 19.08 14.37
N VAL A 181 0.34 18.75 13.93
CA VAL A 181 0.00 18.66 12.51
C VAL A 181 -0.14 20.05 11.92
N PRO A 182 0.66 20.40 10.88
CA PRO A 182 0.54 21.72 10.23
C PRO A 182 -0.84 21.93 9.59
N GLU A 183 -1.24 23.19 9.48
CA GLU A 183 -2.44 23.59 8.72
C GLU A 183 -2.34 23.08 7.27
N ASN A 184 -3.46 22.70 6.68
CA ASN A 184 -3.55 22.09 5.33
C ASN A 184 -2.80 20.77 5.19
N THR A 185 -2.61 20.00 6.25
CA THR A 185 -2.01 18.68 6.21
C THR A 185 -3.04 17.58 6.47
N VAL A 186 -3.19 16.66 5.54
CA VAL A 186 -3.87 15.39 5.73
C VAL A 186 -2.87 14.43 6.36
N TYR A 187 -2.90 14.33 7.69
CA TYR A 187 -2.01 13.44 8.44
C TYR A 187 -2.62 12.05 8.56
N VAL A 188 -1.86 11.03 8.16
CA VAL A 188 -2.22 9.64 8.35
C VAL A 188 -1.16 9.00 9.26
N GLY A 189 -1.54 8.75 10.51
CA GLY A 189 -0.67 8.16 11.52
C GLY A 189 -0.40 6.66 11.29
N PRO A 190 0.48 6.04 12.12
CA PRO A 190 0.70 4.60 12.08
C PRO A 190 -0.60 3.82 12.25
N GLY A 191 -0.72 2.67 11.59
CA GLY A 191 -1.92 1.84 11.63
C GLY A 191 -2.41 1.45 10.24
N VAL A 192 -3.56 0.75 10.16
CA VAL A 192 -4.21 0.40 8.90
C VAL A 192 -5.39 1.32 8.64
N TRP A 193 -5.44 1.89 7.45
CA TRP A 193 -6.42 2.88 7.07
C TRP A 193 -7.12 2.47 5.78
N MET A 194 -8.43 2.59 5.73
CA MET A 194 -9.20 2.38 4.49
C MET A 194 -9.92 3.68 4.12
N ALA A 195 -9.71 4.10 2.89
CA ALA A 195 -10.40 5.27 2.35
C ALA A 195 -10.64 5.07 0.85
N SER A 196 -11.80 5.43 0.35
CA SER A 196 -12.03 5.46 -1.11
C SER A 196 -11.07 6.44 -1.78
N ALA A 197 -10.87 7.61 -1.16
CA ALA A 197 -9.82 8.57 -1.46
C ALA A 197 -9.49 9.40 -0.22
N LEU A 198 -8.21 9.77 -0.04
CA LEU A 198 -7.84 10.75 0.98
C LEU A 198 -8.35 12.15 0.55
N PRO A 199 -8.77 12.99 1.50
CA PRO A 199 -9.41 14.27 1.19
C PRO A 199 -8.38 15.31 0.71
N VAL A 200 -8.13 15.36 -0.59
CA VAL A 200 -7.27 16.35 -1.25
C VAL A 200 -8.14 17.20 -2.17
N SER A 201 -8.62 18.34 -1.68
CA SER A 201 -9.57 19.19 -2.40
C SER A 201 -9.14 20.67 -2.49
N GLU A 202 -8.02 21.02 -1.87
CA GLU A 202 -7.57 22.41 -1.79
C GLU A 202 -6.10 22.53 -2.26
N ASN A 203 -5.74 23.72 -2.76
CA ASN A 203 -4.35 24.05 -3.03
C ASN A 203 -3.52 24.06 -1.74
N ASP A 204 -2.22 24.00 -1.88
CA ASP A 204 -1.27 24.04 -0.75
C ASP A 204 -1.46 22.89 0.25
N THR A 205 -2.02 21.74 -0.19
CA THR A 205 -2.28 20.58 0.66
C THR A 205 -1.05 19.69 0.74
N THR A 206 -0.71 19.26 1.96
CA THR A 206 0.24 18.18 2.22
C THR A 206 -0.51 16.90 2.62
N VAL A 207 -0.24 15.78 1.98
CA VAL A 207 -0.61 14.45 2.45
C VAL A 207 0.63 13.82 3.08
N TYR A 208 0.57 13.55 4.37
CA TYR A 208 1.68 12.93 5.10
C TYR A 208 1.27 11.54 5.59
N LEU A 209 1.97 10.53 5.09
CA LEU A 209 1.81 9.15 5.52
C LEU A 209 2.95 8.79 6.48
N ALA A 210 2.66 8.68 7.77
CA ALA A 210 3.67 8.38 8.78
C ALA A 210 4.27 6.97 8.60
N GLY A 211 5.48 6.75 9.11
CA GLY A 211 6.07 5.40 9.16
C GLY A 211 5.17 4.46 9.97
N GLY A 212 4.94 3.25 9.46
CA GLY A 212 3.97 2.30 10.02
C GLY A 212 2.51 2.53 9.61
N ALA A 213 2.20 3.57 8.80
CA ALA A 213 0.88 3.73 8.19
C ALA A 213 0.77 2.84 6.94
N VAL A 214 -0.31 2.07 6.83
CA VAL A 214 -0.69 1.32 5.63
C VAL A 214 -2.09 1.77 5.21
N VAL A 215 -2.19 2.36 4.02
CA VAL A 215 -3.43 2.95 3.52
C VAL A 215 -3.96 2.15 2.34
N TYR A 216 -5.08 1.50 2.52
CA TYR A 216 -5.89 0.93 1.44
C TYR A 216 -6.79 2.02 0.88
N GLY A 217 -6.34 2.68 -0.17
CA GLY A 217 -7.06 3.84 -0.71
C GLY A 217 -6.32 4.52 -1.84
N GLN A 218 -6.78 5.72 -2.17
CA GLN A 218 -6.28 6.54 -3.26
C GLN A 218 -5.96 7.95 -2.80
N ILE A 219 -5.02 8.59 -3.47
CA ILE A 219 -4.81 10.04 -3.44
C ILE A 219 -5.21 10.58 -4.81
N ARG A 220 -6.33 11.26 -4.87
CA ARG A 220 -6.87 11.83 -6.11
C ARG A 220 -6.94 13.34 -6.00
N ALA A 221 -6.38 14.04 -6.98
CA ALA A 221 -6.48 15.49 -7.06
C ALA A 221 -6.67 15.94 -8.51
N ALA A 222 -7.49 16.97 -8.70
CA ALA A 222 -7.72 17.55 -10.02
C ALA A 222 -7.78 19.08 -9.96
N ASN A 223 -7.08 19.74 -10.87
CA ASN A 223 -7.05 21.19 -11.01
C ASN A 223 -6.51 21.92 -9.76
N LEU A 224 -5.54 21.32 -9.07
CA LEU A 224 -4.93 21.85 -7.86
C LEU A 224 -3.46 22.22 -8.08
N SER A 225 -2.96 23.06 -7.20
CA SER A 225 -1.56 23.50 -7.23
C SER A 225 -0.91 23.41 -5.84
N ASN A 226 0.44 23.28 -5.84
CA ASN A 226 1.27 23.22 -4.66
C ASN A 226 0.88 22.06 -3.72
N LEU A 227 0.86 20.84 -4.29
CA LEU A 227 0.56 19.62 -3.56
C LEU A 227 1.84 18.91 -3.13
N THR A 228 1.86 18.40 -1.89
CA THR A 228 2.95 17.55 -1.40
C THR A 228 2.39 16.24 -0.88
N ILE A 229 2.92 15.11 -1.37
CA ILE A 229 2.62 13.77 -0.88
C ILE A 229 3.92 13.18 -0.38
N ARG A 230 4.04 12.91 0.94
CA ARG A 230 5.31 12.48 1.52
C ARG A 230 5.16 11.64 2.78
N GLY A 231 6.26 11.08 3.24
CA GLY A 231 6.37 10.33 4.51
C GLY A 231 7.04 8.98 4.33
N ARG A 232 6.79 8.05 5.27
CA ARG A 232 7.34 6.68 5.27
C ARG A 232 6.27 5.61 5.20
N GLY A 233 5.00 6.01 5.04
CA GLY A 233 3.87 5.10 4.98
C GLY A 233 3.71 4.44 3.60
N ILE A 234 2.76 3.52 3.55
CA ILE A 234 2.48 2.65 2.41
C ILE A 234 1.08 2.93 1.87
N LEU A 235 0.95 3.12 0.55
CA LEU A 235 -0.32 2.96 -0.16
C LEU A 235 -0.39 1.51 -0.64
N ALA A 236 -1.36 0.74 -0.14
CA ALA A 236 -1.52 -0.67 -0.43
C ALA A 236 -2.77 -0.93 -1.30
N GLY A 237 -2.66 -1.84 -2.25
CA GLY A 237 -3.75 -2.14 -3.20
C GLY A 237 -4.28 -3.56 -3.15
N GLU A 238 -3.73 -4.45 -2.33
CA GLU A 238 -4.02 -5.88 -2.36
C GLU A 238 -5.49 -6.24 -2.07
N LEU A 239 -6.22 -5.39 -1.35
CA LEU A 239 -7.64 -5.58 -1.06
C LEU A 239 -8.56 -5.15 -2.21
N PHE A 240 -8.03 -4.50 -3.25
CA PHE A 240 -8.82 -4.08 -4.41
C PHE A 240 -8.70 -5.10 -5.52
N SER A 241 -9.83 -5.47 -6.13
CA SER A 241 -9.83 -6.41 -7.25
C SER A 241 -9.28 -5.80 -8.53
N ARG A 242 -8.45 -6.57 -9.26
CA ARG A 242 -8.05 -6.24 -10.62
C ARG A 242 -8.44 -7.36 -11.57
N THR A 243 -9.58 -7.23 -12.20
CA THR A 243 -10.10 -8.14 -13.21
C THR A 243 -10.28 -7.40 -14.54
N LYS A 244 -10.58 -8.11 -15.61
CA LYS A 244 -10.85 -7.49 -16.91
C LYS A 244 -11.98 -6.45 -16.87
N ASP A 245 -12.97 -6.66 -16.01
CA ASP A 245 -14.18 -5.84 -15.93
C ASP A 245 -14.21 -4.93 -14.69
N SER A 246 -13.14 -4.95 -13.83
CA SER A 246 -13.05 -4.05 -12.69
C SER A 246 -12.59 -2.66 -13.14
N GLU A 247 -13.06 -1.63 -12.46
CA GLU A 247 -12.44 -0.30 -12.54
C GLU A 247 -11.03 -0.32 -11.94
N PHE A 248 -10.16 0.57 -12.41
CA PHE A 248 -8.85 0.76 -11.84
C PHE A 248 -8.95 1.46 -10.48
N THR A 249 -8.22 0.94 -9.50
CA THR A 249 -7.93 1.69 -8.27
C THR A 249 -6.50 2.19 -8.37
N LEU A 250 -6.36 3.47 -8.70
CA LEU A 250 -5.06 4.12 -8.92
C LEU A 250 -4.60 4.76 -7.60
N PRO A 251 -3.51 4.28 -6.97
CA PRO A 251 -3.06 4.83 -5.69
C PRO A 251 -2.81 6.34 -5.73
N ILE A 252 -2.16 6.84 -6.78
CA ILE A 252 -1.98 8.28 -7.01
C ILE A 252 -2.48 8.63 -8.40
N GLU A 253 -3.54 9.43 -8.46
CA GLU A 253 -4.13 9.94 -9.69
C GLU A 253 -4.21 11.47 -9.64
N LEU A 254 -3.36 12.14 -10.40
CA LEU A 254 -3.31 13.60 -10.48
C LEU A 254 -3.69 14.06 -11.88
N GLN A 255 -4.69 14.92 -11.96
CA GLN A 255 -5.19 15.48 -13.21
C GLN A 255 -5.09 17.00 -13.22
N ASN A 256 -4.41 17.57 -14.24
CA ASN A 256 -4.28 19.02 -14.41
C ASN A 256 -3.79 19.73 -13.14
N CYS A 257 -2.83 19.10 -12.44
CA CYS A 257 -2.20 19.66 -11.24
C CYS A 257 -0.85 20.30 -11.57
N THR A 258 -0.49 21.33 -10.81
CA THR A 258 0.78 22.05 -11.00
C THR A 258 1.56 22.17 -9.69
N ASP A 259 2.89 22.26 -9.78
CA ASP A 259 3.76 22.40 -8.63
C ASP A 259 3.55 21.28 -7.59
N VAL A 260 3.74 20.03 -8.01
CA VAL A 260 3.50 18.83 -7.21
C VAL A 260 4.82 18.22 -6.76
N THR A 261 4.87 17.77 -5.51
CA THR A 261 5.97 16.95 -4.97
C THR A 261 5.43 15.63 -4.42
N ILE A 262 5.98 14.51 -4.87
CA ILE A 262 5.72 13.17 -4.32
C ILE A 262 7.04 12.62 -3.81
N LYS A 263 7.10 12.24 -2.52
CA LYS A 263 8.40 11.90 -1.93
C LYS A 263 8.32 10.77 -0.90
N ASP A 264 9.28 9.85 -0.99
CA ASP A 264 9.68 8.88 0.04
C ASP A 264 8.67 7.76 0.38
N ILE A 265 7.41 7.85 0.05
CA ILE A 265 6.39 6.82 0.34
C ILE A 265 6.59 5.55 -0.47
N ALA A 266 5.91 4.47 -0.06
CA ALA A 266 5.86 3.22 -0.80
C ALA A 266 4.46 2.94 -1.36
N ILE A 267 4.38 2.30 -2.53
CA ILE A 267 3.14 1.81 -3.15
C ILE A 267 3.31 0.30 -3.38
N LEU A 268 2.47 -0.52 -2.75
CA LEU A 268 2.57 -1.97 -2.81
C LEU A 268 1.29 -2.58 -3.40
N ASP A 269 1.47 -3.48 -4.36
CA ASP A 269 0.42 -4.27 -5.03
C ASP A 269 -0.82 -3.45 -5.46
N PRO A 270 -0.67 -2.33 -6.18
CA PRO A 270 -1.80 -1.54 -6.64
C PRO A 270 -2.68 -2.32 -7.62
N ALA A 271 -3.98 -2.00 -7.66
CA ALA A 271 -4.94 -2.60 -8.59
C ALA A 271 -5.05 -1.86 -9.92
N GLY A 272 -3.96 -1.29 -10.39
CA GLY A 272 -3.82 -0.54 -11.64
C GLY A 272 -2.51 0.24 -11.64
N TRP A 273 -2.39 1.24 -12.49
CA TRP A 273 -1.22 2.12 -12.57
C TRP A 273 -0.93 2.75 -11.21
N ALA A 274 0.33 2.67 -10.76
CA ALA A 274 0.69 3.13 -9.43
C ALA A 274 0.66 4.66 -9.30
N VAL A 275 1.25 5.37 -10.26
CA VAL A 275 1.26 6.84 -10.33
C VAL A 275 0.83 7.29 -11.71
N THR A 276 -0.23 8.08 -11.76
CA THR A 276 -0.75 8.68 -12.99
C THR A 276 -0.66 10.20 -12.91
N LEU A 277 0.17 10.79 -13.76
CA LEU A 277 0.31 12.23 -13.93
C LEU A 277 -0.32 12.62 -15.26
N TYR A 278 -1.56 13.08 -15.24
CA TYR A 278 -2.31 13.40 -16.45
C TYR A 278 -2.48 14.92 -16.60
N GLN A 279 -1.96 15.49 -17.67
CA GLN A 279 -1.96 16.93 -17.93
C GLN A 279 -1.40 17.77 -16.75
N CYS A 280 -0.40 17.24 -16.07
CA CYS A 280 0.26 17.91 -14.96
C CYS A 280 1.49 18.70 -15.44
N SER A 281 1.92 19.68 -14.63
CA SER A 281 3.13 20.46 -14.91
C SER A 281 3.91 20.77 -13.63
N ASN A 282 5.24 20.93 -13.75
CA ASN A 282 6.14 21.17 -12.62
C ASN A 282 6.00 20.11 -11.53
N VAL A 283 6.18 18.84 -11.88
CA VAL A 283 6.06 17.70 -10.95
C VAL A 283 7.44 17.19 -10.58
N THR A 284 7.69 17.00 -9.29
CA THR A 284 8.87 16.32 -8.75
C THR A 284 8.45 15.04 -8.05
N VAL A 285 9.02 13.91 -8.45
CA VAL A 285 8.90 12.64 -7.76
C VAL A 285 10.28 12.25 -7.26
N ASP A 286 10.45 12.08 -5.95
CA ASP A 286 11.75 11.85 -5.33
C ASP A 286 11.69 10.62 -4.42
N ASN A 287 12.58 9.65 -4.64
CA ASN A 287 12.76 8.45 -3.83
C ASN A 287 11.46 7.65 -3.59
N LEU A 288 10.62 7.52 -4.60
CA LEU A 288 9.37 6.74 -4.52
C LEU A 288 9.68 5.24 -4.64
N LYS A 289 8.96 4.40 -3.89
CA LYS A 289 9.08 2.94 -3.95
C LYS A 289 7.79 2.35 -4.49
N ILE A 290 7.87 1.53 -5.52
CA ILE A 290 6.70 0.90 -6.13
C ILE A 290 6.98 -0.58 -6.37
N ILE A 291 6.04 -1.45 -5.98
CA ILE A 291 6.04 -2.87 -6.36
C ILE A 291 4.64 -3.23 -6.85
N THR A 292 4.52 -3.60 -8.12
CA THR A 292 3.27 -3.98 -8.76
C THR A 292 3.32 -5.44 -9.26
N ALA A 293 2.16 -6.09 -9.32
CA ALA A 293 2.07 -7.50 -9.68
C ALA A 293 0.89 -7.83 -10.62
N ARG A 294 0.05 -6.85 -10.93
CA ARG A 294 -1.24 -7.08 -11.59
C ARG A 294 -1.27 -6.50 -12.99
N ALA A 295 -2.26 -6.93 -13.78
CA ALA A 295 -2.53 -6.39 -15.10
C ALA A 295 -2.67 -4.86 -15.05
N ASN A 296 -2.01 -4.15 -15.98
CA ASN A 296 -1.91 -2.69 -16.00
C ASN A 296 -1.34 -2.12 -14.68
N GLY A 297 -0.39 -2.84 -14.09
CA GLY A 297 0.34 -2.37 -12.92
C GLY A 297 1.58 -1.60 -13.38
N ASP A 298 1.39 -0.51 -14.11
CA ASP A 298 2.48 0.38 -14.51
C ASP A 298 3.04 1.11 -13.29
N GLY A 299 4.32 1.49 -13.36
CA GLY A 299 4.99 2.22 -12.30
C GLY A 299 4.63 3.71 -12.30
N ILE A 300 5.43 4.52 -13.00
CA ILE A 300 5.18 5.96 -13.15
C ILE A 300 4.77 6.26 -14.59
N SER A 301 3.51 6.64 -14.77
CA SER A 301 2.90 6.99 -16.05
C SER A 301 2.77 8.50 -16.18
N VAL A 302 3.66 9.12 -16.96
CA VAL A 302 3.61 10.55 -17.32
C VAL A 302 2.79 10.71 -18.59
N GLN A 303 1.60 11.31 -18.49
CA GLN A 303 0.63 11.34 -19.56
C GLN A 303 0.28 12.78 -19.94
N SER A 304 0.57 13.17 -21.17
CA SER A 304 0.22 14.52 -21.69
C SER A 304 0.66 15.67 -20.75
N SER A 305 1.82 15.52 -20.13
CA SER A 305 2.33 16.40 -19.06
C SER A 305 3.64 17.07 -19.46
N ASP A 306 4.04 18.12 -18.77
CA ASP A 306 5.27 18.83 -19.01
C ASP A 306 6.06 19.15 -17.74
N ASN A 307 7.38 19.26 -17.87
CA ASN A 307 8.31 19.56 -16.77
C ASN A 307 8.12 18.61 -15.57
N VAL A 308 8.32 17.32 -15.82
CA VAL A 308 8.26 16.26 -14.80
C VAL A 308 9.66 15.73 -14.54
N THR A 309 10.08 15.73 -13.29
CA THR A 309 11.37 15.16 -12.86
C THR A 309 11.14 14.05 -11.84
N VAL A 310 11.66 12.87 -12.13
CA VAL A 310 11.68 11.72 -11.24
C VAL A 310 13.12 11.43 -10.85
N THR A 311 13.42 11.46 -9.56
CA THR A 311 14.78 11.25 -9.04
C THR A 311 14.82 10.11 -8.00
N GLY A 312 15.78 9.23 -8.14
CA GLY A 312 15.99 8.12 -7.20
C GLY A 312 14.77 7.19 -7.12
N GLY A 313 14.74 6.41 -6.05
CA GLY A 313 13.65 5.47 -5.79
C GLY A 313 13.86 4.07 -6.38
N PHE A 314 12.88 3.19 -6.11
CA PHE A 314 12.88 1.81 -6.55
C PHE A 314 11.52 1.45 -7.14
N ILE A 315 11.52 0.98 -8.39
CA ILE A 315 10.27 0.68 -9.09
C ILE A 315 10.36 -0.71 -9.70
N ARG A 316 9.59 -1.65 -9.13
CA ARG A 316 9.38 -3.00 -9.65
C ARG A 316 7.98 -3.10 -10.19
N THR A 317 7.86 -3.54 -11.45
CA THR A 317 6.55 -3.67 -12.09
C THR A 317 6.39 -4.98 -12.83
N TRP A 318 5.16 -5.41 -12.95
CA TRP A 318 4.79 -6.47 -13.89
C TRP A 318 4.44 -5.90 -15.27
N ASP A 319 3.88 -4.69 -15.36
CA ASP A 319 3.66 -3.94 -16.59
C ASP A 319 4.75 -2.87 -16.77
N ASP A 320 4.54 -1.82 -17.57
CA ASP A 320 5.55 -0.80 -17.88
C ASP A 320 6.08 -0.09 -16.62
N THR A 321 7.39 0.14 -16.55
CA THR A 321 7.98 0.69 -15.32
C THR A 321 8.07 2.22 -15.32
N LEU A 322 8.85 2.80 -16.24
CA LEU A 322 8.97 4.25 -16.43
C LEU A 322 8.40 4.58 -17.80
N VAL A 323 7.25 5.23 -17.85
CA VAL A 323 6.55 5.37 -19.11
C VAL A 323 6.05 6.79 -19.38
N VAL A 324 6.23 7.23 -20.63
CA VAL A 324 5.77 8.54 -21.12
C VAL A 324 4.75 8.31 -22.23
N LYS A 325 3.56 8.89 -22.05
CA LYS A 325 2.39 8.68 -22.92
C LYS A 325 1.77 10.01 -23.38
N ASN A 326 1.12 9.98 -24.53
CA ASN A 326 0.13 10.97 -24.95
C ASN A 326 -1.22 10.27 -25.12
N VAL A 327 -2.17 10.59 -24.26
CA VAL A 327 -3.50 9.94 -24.26
C VAL A 327 -4.60 10.81 -24.87
N ASP A 328 -4.34 12.07 -25.09
CA ASP A 328 -5.33 13.10 -25.40
C ASP A 328 -4.75 14.10 -26.38
N ASN A 329 -4.84 14.04 -27.58
CA ASN A 329 -4.38 14.98 -28.64
C ASN A 329 -3.67 16.29 -28.15
N THR A 330 -2.77 16.11 -27.19
CA THR A 330 -1.95 17.15 -26.53
C THR A 330 -0.47 16.89 -26.82
N SER A 331 0.41 17.48 -26.03
CA SER A 331 1.86 17.30 -26.15
C SER A 331 2.47 16.98 -24.79
N THR A 332 3.57 16.25 -24.81
CA THR A 332 4.41 15.95 -23.64
C THR A 332 5.80 16.49 -23.88
N SER A 333 6.40 17.19 -22.89
CA SER A 333 7.77 17.71 -22.99
C SER A 333 8.48 17.82 -21.65
N ASP A 334 9.80 17.92 -21.71
CA ASP A 334 10.67 18.18 -20.55
C ASP A 334 10.50 17.13 -19.44
N ILE A 335 10.68 15.86 -19.78
CA ILE A 335 10.54 14.74 -18.86
C ILE A 335 11.93 14.16 -18.52
N LEU A 336 12.24 14.04 -17.23
CA LEU A 336 13.49 13.50 -16.73
C LEU A 336 13.25 12.38 -15.72
N PHE A 337 13.82 11.20 -16.00
CA PHE A 337 14.02 10.13 -15.02
C PHE A 337 15.52 10.02 -14.72
N ASP A 338 15.94 10.19 -13.46
CA ASP A 338 17.34 10.25 -13.07
C ASP A 338 17.63 9.45 -11.81
N GLY A 339 18.53 8.48 -11.86
CA GLY A 339 19.01 7.74 -10.71
C GLY A 339 18.02 6.72 -10.15
N VAL A 340 17.09 6.20 -10.94
CA VAL A 340 16.05 5.25 -10.51
C VAL A 340 16.55 3.81 -10.59
N TYR A 341 16.21 2.99 -9.61
CA TYR A 341 16.35 1.52 -9.68
C TYR A 341 15.09 0.91 -10.27
N VAL A 342 15.26 0.09 -11.29
CA VAL A 342 14.17 -0.50 -12.06
C VAL A 342 14.25 -2.02 -12.01
N TRP A 343 13.11 -2.67 -11.82
CA TRP A 343 12.92 -4.11 -11.98
C TRP A 343 11.65 -4.36 -12.77
N THR A 344 11.75 -4.99 -13.92
CA THR A 344 10.58 -5.24 -14.78
C THR A 344 10.37 -6.73 -14.99
N ASP A 345 9.24 -7.24 -14.56
CA ASP A 345 8.92 -8.68 -14.64
C ASP A 345 8.33 -9.08 -15.99
N LEU A 346 7.51 -8.25 -16.65
CA LEU A 346 6.85 -8.59 -17.92
C LEU A 346 7.03 -7.55 -19.03
N ALA A 347 6.70 -6.26 -18.78
CA ALA A 347 6.61 -5.27 -19.84
C ALA A 347 7.91 -4.46 -20.02
N GLN A 348 7.83 -3.20 -20.39
CA GLN A 348 8.97 -2.37 -20.74
C GLN A 348 9.56 -1.64 -19.51
N SER A 349 10.90 -1.57 -19.44
CA SER A 349 11.56 -0.86 -18.33
C SER A 349 11.54 0.66 -18.50
N MET A 350 11.86 1.16 -19.70
CA MET A 350 11.88 2.59 -20.04
C MET A 350 11.17 2.77 -21.38
N GLU A 351 9.93 3.26 -21.35
CA GLU A 351 9.03 3.29 -22.51
C GLU A 351 8.58 4.70 -22.88
N VAL A 352 8.58 5.01 -24.16
CA VAL A 352 7.85 6.13 -24.75
C VAL A 352 6.77 5.56 -25.68
N GLY A 353 5.55 5.52 -25.22
CA GLY A 353 4.41 4.87 -25.90
C GLY A 353 3.66 3.90 -24.97
N TYR A 354 2.83 2.93 -25.45
CA TYR A 354 2.30 2.89 -26.84
C TYR A 354 1.29 4.00 -27.14
N GLU A 355 0.65 4.57 -26.12
CA GLU A 355 -0.29 5.67 -26.26
C GLU A 355 0.48 6.93 -26.72
N THR A 356 0.35 7.24 -27.99
CA THR A 356 1.04 8.37 -28.65
C THR A 356 0.07 9.25 -29.44
N TYR A 357 -1.17 9.35 -28.93
CA TYR A 357 -2.20 10.19 -29.54
C TYR A 357 -2.00 11.66 -29.16
N GLY A 358 -1.35 12.43 -30.03
CA GLY A 358 -1.03 13.82 -29.74
C GLY A 358 -0.18 14.49 -30.81
N ALA A 359 0.19 15.74 -30.54
CA ALA A 359 0.99 16.52 -31.49
C ALA A 359 2.49 16.19 -31.39
N THR A 360 3.06 16.32 -30.20
CA THR A 360 4.49 16.09 -29.96
C THR A 360 4.76 15.38 -28.64
N MET A 361 5.86 14.60 -28.63
CA MET A 361 6.50 14.09 -27.41
C MET A 361 7.99 14.38 -27.56
N THR A 362 8.52 15.28 -26.73
CA THR A 362 9.90 15.77 -26.91
C THR A 362 10.62 16.05 -25.61
N ASP A 363 11.96 16.10 -25.70
CA ASP A 363 12.82 16.43 -24.57
C ASP A 363 12.63 15.45 -23.39
N ILE A 364 12.71 14.15 -23.69
CA ILE A 364 12.54 13.05 -22.74
C ILE A 364 13.91 12.43 -22.45
N THR A 365 14.27 12.34 -21.17
CA THR A 365 15.58 11.81 -20.78
C THR A 365 15.44 10.74 -19.70
N PHE A 366 16.00 9.59 -19.96
CA PHE A 366 16.26 8.52 -18.99
C PHE A 366 17.76 8.51 -18.71
N ARG A 367 18.17 8.82 -17.48
CA ARG A 367 19.57 9.01 -17.15
C ARG A 367 19.94 8.36 -15.81
N ASN A 368 21.15 7.81 -15.73
CA ASN A 368 21.69 7.19 -14.51
C ASN A 368 20.77 6.08 -13.93
N ILE A 369 20.09 5.34 -14.81
CA ILE A 369 19.15 4.28 -14.44
C ILE A 369 19.91 2.97 -14.24
N THR A 370 19.64 2.28 -13.12
CA THR A 370 20.09 0.91 -12.94
C THR A 370 18.89 -0.04 -13.03
N VAL A 371 18.87 -0.85 -14.07
CA VAL A 371 17.88 -1.92 -14.23
C VAL A 371 18.44 -3.17 -13.56
N LEU A 372 17.88 -3.55 -12.41
CA LEU A 372 18.30 -4.73 -11.65
C LEU A 372 17.93 -6.00 -12.41
N HIS A 373 16.71 -6.03 -12.94
CA HIS A 373 16.22 -7.11 -13.78
C HIS A 373 15.32 -6.60 -14.90
N ASN A 374 15.49 -7.17 -16.09
CA ASN A 374 14.59 -7.01 -17.22
C ASN A 374 14.32 -8.39 -17.82
N PHE A 375 13.12 -8.93 -17.57
CA PHE A 375 12.88 -10.35 -17.76
C PHE A 375 12.14 -10.75 -19.03
N HIS A 376 11.53 -9.79 -19.76
CA HIS A 376 10.72 -10.20 -20.90
C HIS A 376 10.73 -9.23 -22.08
N LYS A 377 10.20 -8.01 -21.95
CA LYS A 377 10.13 -7.05 -23.05
C LYS A 377 11.33 -6.10 -23.09
N ALA A 378 11.26 -5.08 -23.94
CA ALA A 378 12.39 -4.18 -24.18
C ALA A 378 12.86 -3.43 -22.92
N ALA A 379 14.18 -3.32 -22.76
CA ALA A 379 14.74 -2.51 -21.71
C ALA A 379 14.61 -1.00 -21.99
N MET A 380 14.79 -0.60 -23.23
CA MET A 380 14.69 0.80 -23.71
C MET A 380 13.87 0.81 -25.00
N SER A 381 12.71 1.48 -24.98
CA SER A 381 11.79 1.40 -26.11
C SER A 381 11.06 2.70 -26.45
N ILE A 382 10.72 2.82 -27.72
CA ILE A 382 9.86 3.87 -28.28
C ILE A 382 8.88 3.22 -29.23
N HIS A 383 7.61 3.13 -28.84
CA HIS A 383 6.55 2.55 -29.64
C HIS A 383 5.54 3.61 -30.07
N ASN A 384 5.67 4.11 -31.30
CA ASN A 384 4.74 5.11 -31.82
C ASN A 384 3.57 4.43 -32.55
N ALA A 385 2.49 4.21 -31.82
CA ALA A 385 1.30 3.57 -32.36
C ALA A 385 0.26 4.56 -32.91
N ASP A 386 0.45 5.88 -32.72
CA ASP A 386 -0.47 6.90 -33.20
C ASP A 386 0.29 8.08 -33.87
N ASN A 387 -0.22 9.27 -33.84
CA ASN A 387 0.17 10.38 -34.70
C ASN A 387 1.20 11.36 -34.09
N ALA A 388 1.73 11.07 -32.89
CA ALA A 388 2.70 11.98 -32.26
C ALA A 388 4.02 12.07 -33.05
N GLU A 389 4.58 13.27 -33.15
CA GLU A 389 5.97 13.46 -33.52
C GLU A 389 6.84 13.30 -32.26
N ILE A 390 7.58 12.18 -32.17
CA ILE A 390 8.48 11.88 -31.06
C ILE A 390 9.88 12.34 -31.42
N SER A 391 10.52 13.17 -30.55
CA SER A 391 11.86 13.66 -30.84
C SER A 391 12.65 14.01 -29.60
N ASN A 392 13.99 14.05 -29.74
CA ASN A 392 14.91 14.42 -28.68
C ASN A 392 14.73 13.55 -27.42
N VAL A 393 14.78 12.22 -27.63
CA VAL A 393 14.74 11.23 -26.54
C VAL A 393 16.14 10.71 -26.27
N THR A 394 16.56 10.74 -25.02
CA THR A 394 17.91 10.34 -24.61
C THR A 394 17.85 9.24 -23.55
N TYR A 395 18.59 8.17 -23.78
CA TYR A 395 18.93 7.13 -22.80
C TYR A 395 20.43 7.23 -22.54
N GLU A 396 20.81 7.66 -21.34
CA GLU A 396 22.21 7.95 -21.02
C GLU A 396 22.63 7.40 -19.66
N ASN A 397 23.84 6.84 -19.59
CA ASN A 397 24.38 6.25 -18.35
C ASN A 397 23.41 5.19 -17.77
N ILE A 398 23.14 4.13 -18.52
CA ILE A 398 22.26 3.05 -18.11
C ILE A 398 23.09 1.82 -17.74
N THR A 399 22.85 1.24 -16.59
CA THR A 399 23.35 -0.09 -16.21
C THR A 399 22.20 -1.09 -16.16
N ILE A 400 22.34 -2.20 -16.85
CA ILE A 400 21.41 -3.33 -16.78
C ILE A 400 22.18 -4.48 -16.15
N GLU A 401 21.81 -4.84 -14.92
CA GLU A 401 22.49 -5.89 -14.18
C GLU A 401 22.13 -7.28 -14.72
N ASP A 402 20.85 -7.52 -14.98
CA ASP A 402 20.37 -8.81 -15.47
C ASP A 402 19.29 -8.62 -16.56
N ALA A 403 19.64 -8.96 -17.78
CA ALA A 403 18.75 -9.01 -18.94
C ALA A 403 18.70 -10.44 -19.53
N ARG A 404 18.67 -11.47 -18.67
CA ARG A 404 18.66 -12.86 -19.14
C ARG A 404 17.37 -13.28 -19.83
N MET A 405 16.31 -12.48 -19.71
CA MET A 405 15.01 -12.74 -20.34
C MET A 405 14.50 -14.16 -20.05
N LEU A 406 14.17 -14.40 -18.79
CA LEU A 406 13.79 -15.72 -18.27
C LEU A 406 12.44 -16.24 -18.80
N GLY A 407 11.74 -15.46 -19.61
CA GLY A 407 10.46 -15.85 -20.22
C GLY A 407 10.60 -16.87 -21.35
N ASP A 408 9.51 -17.58 -21.65
CA ASP A 408 9.41 -18.43 -22.84
C ASP A 408 9.07 -17.59 -24.07
N ASN A 409 10.12 -17.15 -24.75
CA ASN A 409 10.04 -16.30 -25.92
C ASN A 409 9.41 -16.96 -27.15
N GLN A 410 8.99 -18.22 -27.04
CA GLN A 410 8.40 -18.95 -28.16
C GLN A 410 6.91 -18.69 -28.33
N LEU A 411 6.23 -18.14 -27.31
CA LEU A 411 4.78 -17.94 -27.37
C LEU A 411 4.37 -16.62 -28.02
N ASP A 412 5.18 -15.58 -27.97
CA ASP A 412 4.91 -14.30 -28.61
C ASP A 412 5.98 -13.80 -29.59
N GLY A 413 7.15 -14.44 -29.64
CA GLY A 413 8.17 -14.33 -30.71
C GLY A 413 8.73 -12.94 -31.01
N GLU A 414 8.40 -11.92 -30.23
CA GLU A 414 8.59 -10.53 -30.65
C GLU A 414 9.25 -9.62 -29.60
N ASN A 415 9.63 -10.10 -28.40
CA ASN A 415 9.83 -9.18 -27.27
C ASN A 415 11.23 -9.11 -26.66
N ASP A 416 12.19 -9.86 -27.16
CA ASP A 416 13.56 -9.91 -26.59
C ASP A 416 14.45 -8.80 -27.16
N PHE A 417 14.20 -7.57 -26.78
CA PHE A 417 14.97 -6.43 -27.28
C PHE A 417 15.67 -5.67 -26.15
N LEU A 418 16.96 -5.36 -26.36
CA LEU A 418 17.66 -4.37 -25.56
C LEU A 418 17.18 -2.95 -25.90
N ILE A 419 17.09 -2.68 -27.21
CA ILE A 419 16.58 -1.43 -27.77
C ILE A 419 15.49 -1.78 -28.78
N ASP A 420 14.32 -1.15 -28.64
CA ASP A 420 13.20 -1.33 -29.55
C ASP A 420 12.57 0.02 -29.95
N ILE A 421 12.73 0.43 -31.20
CA ILE A 421 12.07 1.62 -31.75
C ILE A 421 11.19 1.19 -32.91
N THR A 422 9.88 1.33 -32.75
CA THR A 422 8.93 0.93 -33.78
C THR A 422 7.83 1.96 -33.99
N ILE A 423 7.48 2.14 -35.28
CA ILE A 423 6.28 2.87 -35.67
C ILE A 423 5.37 1.88 -36.34
N ALA A 424 4.21 1.61 -35.78
CA ALA A 424 3.27 0.64 -36.31
C ALA A 424 1.84 0.89 -35.84
N TYR A 425 0.88 0.61 -36.72
CA TYR A 425 -0.53 0.58 -36.33
C TYR A 425 -0.76 -0.50 -35.25
N ASN A 426 -1.49 -0.11 -34.22
CA ASN A 426 -1.99 -1.02 -33.20
C ASN A 426 -3.49 -0.79 -32.97
N ALA A 427 -4.28 -1.86 -33.07
CA ALA A 427 -5.75 -1.75 -32.98
C ALA A 427 -6.25 -1.27 -31.60
N GLU A 428 -5.46 -1.43 -30.55
CA GLU A 428 -5.79 -1.05 -29.19
C GLU A 428 -5.41 0.41 -28.91
N TRP A 429 -4.23 0.84 -29.34
CA TRP A 429 -3.68 2.15 -28.98
C TRP A 429 -3.70 3.20 -30.12
N THR A 430 -4.15 2.85 -31.33
CA THR A 430 -4.29 3.80 -32.43
C THR A 430 -5.69 4.42 -32.43
N HIS A 431 -5.78 5.69 -32.09
CA HIS A 431 -7.04 6.45 -32.03
C HIS A 431 -7.24 7.39 -33.22
N SER A 432 -6.14 7.87 -33.81
CA SER A 432 -6.23 8.68 -35.04
C SER A 432 -6.57 7.84 -36.29
N GLY A 433 -7.40 8.36 -37.17
CA GLY A 433 -7.68 7.73 -38.45
C GLY A 433 -6.62 7.99 -39.53
N GLY A 434 -5.52 8.68 -39.21
CA GLY A 434 -4.47 9.13 -40.10
C GLY A 434 -3.24 8.22 -40.15
N GLU A 435 -2.15 8.76 -40.74
CA GLU A 435 -0.83 8.15 -40.69
C GLU A 435 -0.25 8.25 -39.27
N ARG A 436 0.64 7.30 -38.91
CA ARG A 436 1.45 7.39 -37.68
C ARG A 436 2.37 8.62 -37.73
N GLY A 437 2.78 9.10 -36.57
CA GLY A 437 3.79 10.15 -36.46
C GLY A 437 5.20 9.65 -36.81
N SER A 438 6.18 10.51 -36.67
CA SER A 438 7.60 10.20 -36.91
C SER A 438 8.38 10.06 -35.59
N VAL A 439 9.54 9.41 -35.64
CA VAL A 439 10.50 9.32 -34.52
C VAL A 439 11.84 9.87 -35.01
N ARG A 440 12.44 10.86 -34.32
CA ARG A 440 13.71 11.47 -34.72
C ARG A 440 14.58 11.92 -33.55
N ASP A 441 15.88 12.07 -33.83
CA ASP A 441 16.87 12.61 -32.88
C ASP A 441 16.92 11.82 -31.56
N ILE A 442 17.14 10.50 -31.64
CA ILE A 442 17.20 9.59 -30.51
C ILE A 442 18.64 9.26 -30.17
N VAL A 443 18.98 9.27 -28.86
CA VAL A 443 20.34 9.03 -28.38
C VAL A 443 20.35 7.88 -27.37
N PHE A 444 21.25 6.91 -27.59
CA PHE A 444 21.65 5.89 -26.62
C PHE A 444 23.15 6.01 -26.36
N ASN A 445 23.55 6.31 -25.13
CA ASN A 445 24.95 6.54 -24.80
C ASN A 445 25.35 5.99 -23.43
N ASN A 446 26.54 5.39 -23.34
CA ASN A 446 27.12 4.88 -22.11
C ASN A 446 26.23 3.84 -21.41
N ILE A 447 25.95 2.73 -22.11
CA ILE A 447 25.08 1.66 -21.65
C ILE A 447 25.90 0.41 -21.32
N LYS A 448 25.77 -0.10 -20.10
CA LYS A 448 26.47 -1.27 -19.60
C LYS A 448 25.48 -2.37 -19.28
N VAL A 449 25.65 -3.53 -19.88
CA VAL A 449 24.83 -4.73 -19.62
C VAL A 449 25.75 -5.78 -19.02
N ILE A 450 25.45 -6.20 -17.77
CA ILE A 450 26.32 -7.12 -17.01
C ILE A 450 26.03 -8.57 -17.41
N GLU A 451 24.78 -8.97 -17.41
CA GLU A 451 24.33 -10.27 -17.89
C GLU A 451 23.23 -10.12 -18.94
N MET A 452 23.31 -10.88 -20.04
CA MET A 452 22.33 -10.82 -21.14
C MET A 452 22.14 -12.20 -21.78
N ALA A 453 20.91 -12.53 -22.15
CA ALA A 453 20.64 -13.73 -22.94
C ALA A 453 21.14 -13.59 -24.39
N ASP A 454 21.64 -14.69 -24.97
CA ASP A 454 22.14 -14.73 -26.34
C ASP A 454 21.05 -14.43 -27.40
N SER A 455 19.77 -14.59 -27.08
CA SER A 455 18.64 -14.32 -27.98
C SER A 455 18.37 -12.82 -28.19
N ILE A 456 18.78 -11.97 -27.24
CA ILE A 456 18.47 -10.54 -27.24
C ILE A 456 19.09 -9.83 -28.44
N MET A 457 18.31 -8.91 -29.03
CA MET A 457 18.71 -8.08 -30.18
C MET A 457 18.26 -6.62 -29.99
N CYS A 458 18.51 -5.80 -31.02
CA CYS A 458 17.96 -4.45 -31.11
C CYS A 458 17.11 -4.34 -32.38
N ARG A 459 16.05 -3.54 -32.32
CA ARG A 459 15.10 -3.35 -33.42
C ARG A 459 14.83 -1.86 -33.66
N VAL A 460 14.86 -1.43 -34.91
CA VAL A 460 14.49 -0.06 -35.32
C VAL A 460 13.82 -0.13 -36.67
N TYR A 461 12.54 0.26 -36.80
CA TYR A 461 11.84 0.36 -38.10
C TYR A 461 10.69 1.39 -38.07
N GLY A 462 10.36 1.95 -39.21
CA GLY A 462 9.21 2.82 -39.42
C GLY A 462 8.10 2.14 -40.25
N GLU A 463 6.94 2.80 -40.38
CA GLU A 463 5.77 2.28 -41.10
C GLU A 463 5.66 2.86 -42.52
N GLY A 464 6.10 4.08 -42.77
CA GLY A 464 5.93 4.77 -44.04
C GLY A 464 6.93 5.91 -44.27
N SER A 465 6.85 6.57 -45.41
CA SER A 465 7.75 7.68 -45.73
C SER A 465 7.58 8.92 -44.86
N SER A 466 6.38 9.16 -44.34
CA SER A 466 6.03 10.18 -43.34
C SER A 466 6.09 9.68 -41.92
N SER A 467 5.95 8.38 -41.72
CA SER A 467 6.00 7.68 -40.45
C SER A 467 7.32 6.91 -40.34
N ASN A 468 8.42 7.69 -40.36
CA ASN A 468 9.79 7.15 -40.44
C ASN A 468 10.58 7.41 -39.16
N VAL A 469 11.64 6.61 -38.98
CA VAL A 469 12.63 6.81 -37.92
C VAL A 469 13.89 7.44 -38.54
N ASP A 470 14.25 8.65 -38.08
CA ASP A 470 15.39 9.39 -38.61
C ASP A 470 16.31 9.92 -37.50
N GLY A 471 17.59 9.59 -37.56
CA GLY A 471 18.57 10.11 -36.62
C GLY A 471 18.57 9.34 -35.27
N VAL A 472 18.98 8.08 -35.28
CA VAL A 472 19.27 7.32 -34.04
C VAL A 472 20.79 7.20 -33.88
N SER A 473 21.30 7.80 -32.82
CA SER A 473 22.72 7.78 -32.46
C SER A 473 22.95 6.82 -31.28
N ILE A 474 23.67 5.75 -31.52
CA ILE A 474 24.02 4.75 -30.51
C ILE A 474 25.53 4.81 -30.25
N SER A 475 25.94 4.88 -29.00
CA SER A 475 27.37 4.98 -28.67
C SER A 475 27.72 4.35 -27.33
N ASN A 476 28.94 3.85 -27.22
CA ASN A 476 29.55 3.35 -26.00
C ASN A 476 28.65 2.31 -25.28
N ILE A 477 28.40 1.18 -25.91
CA ILE A 477 27.69 0.04 -25.32
C ILE A 477 28.70 -1.05 -24.95
N GLU A 478 28.64 -1.53 -23.71
CA GLU A 478 29.37 -2.68 -23.19
C GLU A 478 28.38 -3.78 -22.83
N ILE A 479 28.62 -4.99 -23.30
CA ILE A 479 27.81 -6.17 -22.97
C ILE A 479 28.76 -7.24 -22.46
N GLU A 480 28.50 -7.76 -21.25
CA GLU A 480 29.32 -8.79 -20.60
C GLU A 480 30.83 -8.49 -20.62
N GLY A 481 31.18 -7.26 -20.27
CA GLY A 481 32.58 -6.79 -20.24
C GLY A 481 33.22 -6.57 -21.63
N LYS A 482 32.43 -6.68 -22.70
CA LYS A 482 32.92 -6.49 -24.07
C LYS A 482 32.35 -5.21 -24.69
N LEU A 483 33.25 -4.27 -25.01
CA LEU A 483 32.87 -3.05 -25.73
C LEU A 483 32.43 -3.38 -27.17
N MET A 484 31.20 -3.00 -27.51
CA MET A 484 30.65 -3.08 -28.86
C MET A 484 31.27 -2.04 -29.78
N LYS A 485 31.37 -2.29 -31.09
CA LYS A 485 32.04 -1.44 -32.07
C LYS A 485 31.18 -1.11 -33.27
N SER A 486 30.04 -1.74 -33.42
CA SER A 486 29.16 -1.59 -34.55
C SER A 486 27.73 -1.95 -34.24
N LEU A 487 26.80 -1.54 -35.10
CA LEU A 487 25.39 -1.98 -35.04
C LEU A 487 25.27 -3.52 -35.09
N ALA A 488 26.14 -4.19 -35.85
CA ALA A 488 26.13 -5.65 -35.91
C ALA A 488 26.52 -6.33 -34.62
N ASP A 489 27.38 -5.71 -33.82
CA ASP A 489 27.77 -6.27 -32.50
C ASP A 489 26.61 -6.24 -31.48
N ILE A 490 25.72 -5.26 -31.59
CA ILE A 490 24.47 -5.18 -30.80
C ILE A 490 23.28 -5.84 -31.51
N LYS A 491 23.55 -6.64 -32.53
CA LYS A 491 22.53 -7.36 -33.32
C LYS A 491 21.43 -6.43 -33.88
N LEU A 492 21.77 -5.19 -34.27
CA LEU A 492 20.86 -4.24 -34.92
C LEU A 492 21.06 -4.23 -36.41
N THR A 493 19.98 -4.54 -37.14
CA THR A 493 19.90 -4.25 -38.58
C THR A 493 18.78 -3.24 -38.77
N PRO A 494 19.09 -2.02 -39.27
CA PRO A 494 18.07 -1.00 -39.53
C PRO A 494 16.99 -1.55 -40.49
N GLY A 495 15.74 -1.41 -40.06
CA GLY A 495 14.60 -1.90 -40.81
C GLY A 495 14.11 -0.91 -41.89
N VAL A 496 12.89 -1.10 -42.38
CA VAL A 496 12.28 -0.24 -43.42
C VAL A 496 11.98 1.15 -42.85
N TYR A 497 11.98 2.14 -43.72
CA TYR A 497 11.69 3.55 -43.42
C TYR A 497 12.54 4.10 -42.29
N THR A 498 13.84 3.76 -42.27
CA THR A 498 14.83 4.28 -41.36
C THR A 498 15.92 5.04 -42.08
N SER A 499 16.46 6.10 -41.50
CA SER A 499 17.62 6.88 -42.00
C SER A 499 18.49 7.36 -40.85
N ASN A 500 19.78 7.58 -41.13
CA ASN A 500 20.75 8.13 -40.18
C ASN A 500 20.87 7.33 -38.87
N ILE A 501 20.80 5.99 -38.93
CA ILE A 501 21.07 5.12 -37.81
C ILE A 501 22.57 4.88 -37.69
N THR A 502 23.19 5.35 -36.62
CA THR A 502 24.65 5.37 -36.48
C THR A 502 25.10 4.69 -35.21
N TYR A 503 26.31 4.14 -35.24
CA TYR A 503 27.02 3.62 -34.07
C TYR A 503 28.41 4.24 -33.99
N SER A 504 28.81 4.64 -32.77
CA SER A 504 30.17 5.08 -32.50
C SER A 504 30.68 4.52 -31.16
N SER A 505 31.99 4.40 -31.01
CA SER A 505 32.65 4.04 -29.77
C SER A 505 33.82 4.98 -29.54
N SER A 506 33.88 5.64 -28.43
CA SER A 506 34.97 6.51 -28.05
C SER A 506 36.24 5.73 -27.69
N GLY A 507 36.11 4.44 -27.44
CA GLY A 507 37.19 3.59 -26.90
C GLY A 507 37.46 3.85 -25.39
N ASN A 508 36.71 4.72 -24.76
CA ASN A 508 36.73 4.93 -23.31
C ASN A 508 35.97 3.80 -22.60
N GLU A 509 36.25 3.67 -21.31
CA GLU A 509 35.47 2.77 -20.42
C GLU A 509 34.00 3.14 -20.46
N VAL A 510 33.12 2.13 -20.49
CA VAL A 510 31.68 2.28 -20.36
C VAL A 510 31.34 2.12 -18.88
N THR A 511 30.97 3.21 -18.25
CA THR A 511 30.69 3.22 -16.80
C THR A 511 29.26 2.82 -16.48
N GLY A 512 28.31 3.06 -17.42
CA GLY A 512 26.89 2.86 -17.15
C GLY A 512 26.34 3.95 -16.23
N ALA A 513 25.40 3.61 -15.37
CA ALA A 513 24.82 4.52 -14.39
C ALA A 513 25.89 5.08 -13.45
N ASP A 514 25.99 6.39 -13.36
CA ASP A 514 26.84 7.06 -12.40
C ASP A 514 26.23 6.90 -11.00
N VAL A 515 26.73 5.93 -10.26
CA VAL A 515 26.41 5.81 -8.85
C VAL A 515 27.13 6.93 -8.12
N VAL A 516 26.41 7.98 -7.79
CA VAL A 516 26.87 8.97 -6.83
C VAL A 516 26.86 8.29 -5.47
N LEU A 517 28.00 7.70 -5.12
CA LEU A 517 28.18 7.19 -3.75
C LEU A 517 28.14 8.40 -2.83
N PRO A 518 27.20 8.49 -1.92
CA PRO A 518 27.34 9.39 -0.79
C PRO A 518 28.63 8.95 -0.05
N TYR A 519 29.40 9.89 0.44
CA TYR A 519 30.70 9.72 1.07
C TYR A 519 30.79 8.47 1.95
N LYS A 520 31.90 7.75 1.91
CA LYS A 520 32.19 6.64 2.80
C LYS A 520 32.38 7.19 4.21
N LEU A 521 31.57 6.71 5.14
CA LEU A 521 31.67 7.06 6.55
C LEU A 521 32.77 6.19 7.18
N GLU A 522 33.79 6.81 7.77
CA GLU A 522 34.69 6.12 8.68
C GLU A 522 34.06 6.15 10.07
N LEU A 523 33.39 5.07 10.43
CA LEU A 523 32.79 4.88 11.76
C LEU A 523 33.77 4.15 12.68
N SER A 524 33.84 4.57 13.92
CA SER A 524 34.36 3.72 14.99
C SER A 524 33.16 2.92 15.55
N HIS A 525 33.19 1.61 15.39
CA HIS A 525 32.17 0.69 15.90
C HIS A 525 32.14 0.55 17.44
N ASP A 526 32.73 1.48 18.17
CA ASP A 526 32.89 1.39 19.63
C ASP A 526 31.70 1.97 20.41
N ASP A 527 30.82 2.72 19.75
CA ASP A 527 29.64 3.32 20.39
C ASP A 527 28.36 2.57 19.95
N ALA A 528 27.51 2.23 20.92
CA ALA A 528 26.23 1.59 20.63
C ALA A 528 25.34 2.54 19.82
N PRO A 529 24.64 2.04 18.77
CA PRO A 529 23.78 2.87 17.93
C PRO A 529 22.62 3.49 18.74
N GLU A 530 22.27 4.73 18.41
CA GLU A 530 21.02 5.35 18.92
C GLU A 530 19.84 4.80 18.13
N ILE A 531 19.01 3.96 18.78
CA ILE A 531 17.84 3.35 18.14
C ILE A 531 16.57 4.03 18.63
N THR A 532 15.82 4.61 17.69
CA THR A 532 14.49 5.15 17.93
C THR A 532 13.44 4.21 17.36
N LYS A 533 12.51 3.72 18.18
CA LYS A 533 11.34 2.99 17.71
C LYS A 533 10.14 3.92 17.65
N VAL A 534 9.50 3.97 16.49
CA VAL A 534 8.19 4.62 16.31
C VAL A 534 7.15 3.57 16.59
N SER A 535 6.58 3.59 17.79
CA SER A 535 5.61 2.59 18.24
C SER A 535 4.27 2.74 17.52
N ASN A 536 3.65 1.60 17.23
CA ASN A 536 2.27 1.53 16.78
C ASN A 536 1.33 1.95 17.89
N VAL A 537 0.67 3.05 17.69
CA VAL A 537 -0.61 3.29 18.36
C VAL A 537 -1.67 2.82 17.38
N LEU A 538 -2.51 1.88 17.80
CA LEU A 538 -3.71 1.56 17.06
C LEU A 538 -4.57 2.82 17.02
N GLN A 539 -4.39 3.64 16.03
CA GLN A 539 -5.30 4.75 15.80
C GLN A 539 -6.54 4.21 15.11
N ALA A 540 -7.49 4.04 15.90
CA ALA A 540 -8.81 3.67 15.56
C ALA A 540 -9.57 4.89 15.03
N GLY A 541 -9.60 5.15 13.77
CA GLY A 541 -10.32 6.34 13.28
C GLY A 541 -10.88 6.22 11.89
N LEU A 542 -10.22 5.52 11.02
CA LEU A 542 -10.62 5.43 9.61
C LEU A 542 -10.61 3.98 9.10
N VAL A 543 -10.37 3.02 9.97
CA VAL A 543 -10.39 1.63 9.55
C VAL A 543 -11.82 1.18 9.49
N VAL A 544 -12.26 0.92 8.31
CA VAL A 544 -13.35 -0.01 8.11
C VAL A 544 -12.80 -1.16 7.31
N PRO A 545 -12.28 -2.17 7.98
CA PRO A 545 -12.23 -3.47 7.36
C PRO A 545 -13.62 -3.78 6.86
N ASP A 546 -13.72 -4.53 5.81
CA ASP A 546 -14.98 -5.03 5.31
C ASP A 546 -15.63 -5.92 6.37
N PHE A 547 -16.35 -5.31 7.33
CA PHE A 547 -17.17 -6.01 8.33
C PHE A 547 -18.35 -6.76 7.71
N ALA A 548 -18.48 -6.67 6.44
CA ALA A 548 -19.51 -7.27 5.66
C ALA A 548 -19.59 -8.79 5.81
N VAL A 549 -18.54 -9.38 6.29
CA VAL A 549 -18.48 -10.82 6.50
C VAL A 549 -18.59 -11.24 7.99
N LEU A 550 -18.88 -10.33 8.90
CA LEU A 550 -19.26 -10.74 10.24
C LEU A 550 -20.57 -11.52 10.13
N ASN A 551 -20.42 -12.82 10.23
CA ASN A 551 -21.49 -13.78 10.05
C ASN A 551 -22.69 -13.42 10.95
N ASN A 552 -23.84 -13.23 10.33
CA ASN A 552 -25.02 -12.61 10.87
C ASN A 552 -25.90 -13.59 11.68
N ASP A 553 -25.38 -14.73 12.09
CA ASP A 553 -26.14 -15.68 12.87
C ASP A 553 -26.35 -15.17 14.32
N PRO A 554 -27.58 -14.88 14.75
CA PRO A 554 -27.89 -14.41 16.08
C PRO A 554 -27.52 -15.40 17.20
N SER A 555 -27.23 -16.65 16.89
CA SER A 555 -26.77 -17.65 17.88
C SER A 555 -25.42 -17.29 18.50
N TYR A 556 -24.68 -16.33 17.92
CA TYR A 556 -23.31 -15.99 18.34
C TYR A 556 -23.24 -14.94 19.45
N ALA A 557 -24.30 -14.21 19.74
CA ALA A 557 -24.25 -13.11 20.69
C ALA A 557 -25.03 -13.37 21.98
N GLY A 558 -25.42 -14.59 22.22
CA GLY A 558 -26.21 -14.96 23.38
C GLY A 558 -27.67 -14.50 23.25
N LYS A 559 -28.33 -14.33 24.36
CA LYS A 559 -29.74 -13.97 24.40
C LYS A 559 -29.94 -12.49 24.13
N LYS A 560 -30.75 -12.17 23.14
CA LYS A 560 -31.16 -10.82 22.78
C LYS A 560 -31.77 -10.07 23.99
N VAL A 561 -31.38 -8.84 24.19
CA VAL A 561 -31.96 -7.97 25.23
C VAL A 561 -33.44 -7.74 24.91
N ASP A 562 -34.31 -7.81 25.95
CA ASP A 562 -35.72 -7.50 25.79
C ASP A 562 -35.96 -6.00 25.56
N THR A 563 -36.41 -5.67 24.38
CA THR A 563 -36.67 -4.29 23.94
C THR A 563 -38.14 -3.88 24.10
N SER A 564 -38.99 -4.70 24.65
CA SER A 564 -40.45 -4.45 24.76
C SER A 564 -40.83 -3.20 25.55
N SER A 565 -39.92 -2.73 26.44
CA SER A 565 -40.08 -1.51 27.25
C SER A 565 -39.25 -0.32 26.72
N VAL A 566 -38.50 -0.50 25.68
CA VAL A 566 -37.60 0.55 25.14
C VAL A 566 -38.40 1.63 24.44
N VAL A 567 -38.15 2.89 24.80
CA VAL A 567 -38.76 4.02 24.11
C VAL A 567 -37.85 4.47 22.97
N LEU A 568 -38.26 4.23 21.74
CA LEU A 568 -37.52 4.65 20.54
C LEU A 568 -38.04 5.98 20.02
N THR A 569 -37.14 6.95 19.80
CA THR A 569 -37.44 8.22 19.17
C THR A 569 -36.49 8.47 18.02
N ALA A 570 -36.94 9.17 16.98
CA ALA A 570 -36.11 9.54 15.84
C ALA A 570 -36.15 11.06 15.64
N THR A 571 -34.94 11.63 15.48
CA THR A 571 -34.75 13.07 15.29
C THR A 571 -33.82 13.32 14.11
N TYR A 572 -33.93 14.49 13.52
CA TYR A 572 -33.12 14.95 12.41
C TYR A 572 -32.27 16.13 12.87
N GLY A 573 -31.01 16.18 12.44
CA GLY A 573 -30.09 17.25 12.81
C GLY A 573 -29.03 17.53 11.76
N SER A 574 -28.24 18.57 11.99
CA SER A 574 -27.03 18.90 11.24
C SER A 574 -26.00 19.53 12.18
N GLY A 575 -24.71 19.43 11.88
CA GLY A 575 -23.65 20.05 12.66
C GLY A 575 -22.48 19.13 12.98
N ASP A 576 -21.64 19.53 13.94
CA ASP A 576 -20.42 18.81 14.31
C ASP A 576 -20.71 17.35 14.74
N ARG A 577 -20.03 16.41 14.13
CA ARG A 577 -20.11 14.99 14.43
C ARG A 577 -19.71 14.62 15.87
N ALA A 578 -18.90 15.47 16.50
CA ALA A 578 -18.38 15.24 17.86
C ALA A 578 -19.30 15.76 18.97
N THR A 579 -20.24 16.69 18.68
CA THR A 579 -21.08 17.34 19.69
C THR A 579 -22.54 16.85 19.64
N ALA A 580 -23.20 16.85 20.81
CA ALA A 580 -24.55 16.31 20.94
C ALA A 580 -25.70 17.29 20.65
N ASP A 581 -25.40 18.56 20.28
CA ASP A 581 -26.28 19.70 20.61
C ASP A 581 -27.27 20.17 19.52
N TRP A 582 -27.45 19.42 18.42
CA TRP A 582 -28.27 19.88 17.31
C TRP A 582 -29.47 18.98 17.05
N ASN A 583 -30.65 19.51 17.26
CA ASN A 583 -31.92 18.87 16.92
C ASN A 583 -32.75 19.82 16.06
N LEU A 584 -32.98 19.46 14.80
CA LEU A 584 -33.81 20.27 13.86
C LEU A 584 -35.25 19.85 13.83
N GLY A 585 -35.65 18.77 14.48
CA GLY A 585 -37.05 18.37 14.55
C GLY A 585 -37.31 16.87 14.54
N ASN A 586 -38.54 16.49 14.62
CA ASN A 586 -38.97 15.11 14.54
C ASN A 586 -39.04 14.66 13.09
N ILE A 587 -38.66 13.43 12.84
CA ILE A 587 -38.73 12.80 11.53
C ILE A 587 -40.19 12.54 11.17
N PRO A 588 -40.68 12.96 10.00
CA PRO A 588 -42.01 12.60 9.57
C PRO A 588 -42.14 11.09 9.31
N GLU A 589 -43.16 10.46 9.89
CA GLU A 589 -43.43 9.05 9.65
C GLU A 589 -44.01 8.85 8.23
N LYS A 590 -43.30 7.99 7.44
CA LYS A 590 -43.89 7.47 6.19
C LYS A 590 -44.84 6.31 6.51
N GLN A 591 -46.03 6.30 5.92
CA GLN A 591 -47.00 5.24 6.18
C GLN A 591 -46.45 3.84 5.84
N GLY A 592 -46.35 2.96 6.83
CA GLY A 592 -45.85 1.60 6.70
C GLY A 592 -44.32 1.46 6.71
N LYS A 593 -43.59 2.57 6.92
CA LYS A 593 -42.11 2.62 6.93
C LYS A 593 -41.61 3.43 8.13
N SER A 594 -42.20 3.20 9.30
CA SER A 594 -41.92 3.93 10.54
C SER A 594 -40.68 3.41 11.24
N TYR A 595 -39.86 4.30 11.83
CA TYR A 595 -38.75 3.92 12.71
C TYR A 595 -39.20 3.07 13.91
N LYS A 596 -40.49 3.11 14.28
CA LYS A 596 -41.06 2.29 15.35
C LYS A 596 -41.02 0.79 15.02
N ASN A 597 -40.87 0.43 13.75
CA ASN A 597 -40.76 -0.95 13.32
C ASN A 597 -39.41 -1.59 13.66
N LEU A 598 -38.40 -0.77 13.99
CA LEU A 598 -37.03 -1.23 14.21
C LEU A 598 -36.82 -2.12 15.45
N LEU A 599 -37.85 -2.30 16.28
CA LEU A 599 -37.82 -3.14 17.48
C LEU A 599 -39.00 -4.14 17.54
N ASP A 600 -39.70 -4.37 16.43
CA ASP A 600 -40.88 -5.22 16.39
C ASP A 600 -40.58 -6.73 16.19
N GLY A 601 -39.32 -7.05 15.90
CA GLY A 601 -38.83 -8.40 15.66
C GLY A 601 -39.14 -8.93 14.25
N ASP A 602 -39.66 -8.08 13.35
CA ASP A 602 -39.94 -8.41 11.95
C ASP A 602 -39.04 -7.61 11.00
N ARG A 603 -37.91 -8.20 10.60
CA ARG A 603 -36.98 -7.59 9.65
C ARG A 603 -37.64 -7.11 8.34
N ALA A 604 -38.81 -7.63 7.97
CA ALA A 604 -39.53 -7.24 6.77
C ALA A 604 -40.33 -5.93 6.94
N SER A 605 -40.52 -5.49 8.19
CA SER A 605 -41.16 -4.22 8.52
C SER A 605 -40.13 -3.10 8.61
N GLU A 606 -39.66 -2.63 7.50
CA GLU A 606 -38.53 -1.70 7.39
C GLU A 606 -38.87 -0.24 7.75
N TRP A 607 -37.85 0.50 8.22
CA TRP A 607 -37.85 1.95 8.28
C TRP A 607 -37.08 2.51 7.10
N ILE A 608 -37.63 3.57 6.47
CA ILE A 608 -37.00 4.30 5.37
C ILE A 608 -36.94 5.79 5.69
N PHE A 609 -35.76 6.39 5.53
CA PHE A 609 -35.54 7.83 5.59
C PHE A 609 -34.91 8.34 4.29
N SER A 610 -35.47 9.41 3.70
CA SER A 610 -35.03 10.00 2.43
C SER A 610 -35.18 11.54 2.38
N ASP A 611 -35.56 12.17 3.50
CA ASP A 611 -35.92 13.59 3.52
C ASP A 611 -34.70 14.49 3.86
N TRP A 612 -33.54 14.23 3.24
CA TRP A 612 -32.36 15.04 3.38
C TRP A 612 -32.55 16.46 2.84
N GLN A 613 -31.99 17.47 3.52
CA GLN A 613 -32.20 18.89 3.19
C GLN A 613 -30.98 19.53 2.51
N GLY A 614 -29.89 18.78 2.31
CA GLY A 614 -28.64 19.28 1.71
C GLY A 614 -27.85 20.22 2.63
N LEU A 615 -27.92 19.98 3.95
CA LEU A 615 -27.15 20.74 4.95
C LEU A 615 -25.80 20.05 5.24
N ASP A 616 -24.84 20.82 5.67
CA ASP A 616 -23.53 20.28 6.07
C ASP A 616 -23.67 19.34 7.27
N ASN A 617 -23.07 18.13 7.16
CA ASN A 617 -23.09 17.10 8.20
C ASN A 617 -24.50 16.77 8.71
N GLU A 618 -25.46 16.63 7.81
CA GLU A 618 -26.80 16.14 8.15
C GLU A 618 -26.76 14.76 8.78
N PHE A 619 -27.58 14.52 9.77
CA PHE A 619 -27.73 13.19 10.37
C PHE A 619 -29.17 12.90 10.80
N VAL A 620 -29.47 11.63 10.85
CA VAL A 620 -30.67 11.10 11.51
C VAL A 620 -30.23 10.37 12.78
N ALA A 621 -30.81 10.69 13.91
CA ALA A 621 -30.52 10.07 15.19
C ALA A 621 -31.70 9.20 15.66
N LEU A 622 -31.42 7.91 15.89
CA LEU A 622 -32.29 6.97 16.55
C LEU A 622 -31.89 6.87 18.02
N SER A 623 -32.77 7.28 18.93
CA SER A 623 -32.50 7.28 20.37
C SER A 623 -33.35 6.19 21.06
N PHE A 624 -32.66 5.30 21.76
CA PHE A 624 -33.21 4.17 22.50
C PHE A 624 -33.09 4.46 23.99
N ASP A 625 -34.22 4.64 24.67
CA ASP A 625 -34.26 4.82 26.14
C ASP A 625 -34.69 3.50 26.77
N PHE A 626 -33.82 2.91 27.57
CA PHE A 626 -34.03 1.63 28.23
C PHE A 626 -34.74 1.77 29.57
N GLY A 627 -34.94 3.01 30.08
CA GLY A 627 -35.59 3.28 31.36
C GLY A 627 -34.80 2.86 32.59
N SER A 628 -33.75 2.07 32.46
CA SER A 628 -32.84 1.63 33.53
C SER A 628 -31.49 1.24 32.92
N ALA A 629 -30.44 1.18 33.76
CA ALA A 629 -29.14 0.72 33.35
C ALA A 629 -29.20 -0.73 32.80
N THR A 630 -29.06 -0.86 31.47
CA THR A 630 -29.13 -2.13 30.75
C THR A 630 -27.76 -2.51 30.24
N GLN A 631 -27.31 -3.74 30.56
CA GLN A 631 -26.01 -4.24 30.09
C GLN A 631 -26.08 -4.55 28.60
N ILE A 632 -25.35 -3.78 27.78
CA ILE A 632 -25.29 -3.97 26.34
C ILE A 632 -23.83 -4.02 25.92
N GLY A 633 -23.46 -5.07 25.20
CA GLY A 633 -22.13 -5.25 24.61
C GLY A 633 -22.14 -5.20 23.08
N ASN A 634 -23.31 -5.48 22.47
CA ASN A 634 -23.39 -5.48 21.00
C ASN A 634 -24.69 -4.87 20.52
N ILE A 635 -24.63 -4.15 19.38
CA ILE A 635 -25.77 -3.67 18.62
C ILE A 635 -25.71 -4.33 17.23
N ARG A 636 -26.82 -4.94 16.81
CA ARG A 636 -26.95 -5.47 15.47
C ARG A 636 -27.95 -4.66 14.69
N ILE A 637 -27.57 -4.15 13.52
CA ILE A 637 -28.43 -3.43 12.61
C ILE A 637 -28.69 -4.34 11.42
N LEU A 638 -29.94 -4.67 11.17
CA LEU A 638 -30.35 -5.57 10.11
C LEU A 638 -30.92 -4.77 8.95
N GLY A 639 -30.38 -4.95 7.77
CA GLY A 639 -30.93 -4.39 6.54
C GLY A 639 -32.07 -5.26 6.00
N THR A 640 -32.76 -4.77 4.96
CA THR A 640 -33.76 -5.53 4.24
C THR A 640 -33.18 -6.20 3.01
N SER A 641 -33.83 -7.26 2.51
CA SER A 641 -33.41 -7.96 1.31
C SER A 641 -33.32 -7.02 0.11
N GLY A 642 -32.14 -6.89 -0.48
CA GLY A 642 -31.89 -6.04 -1.66
C GLY A 642 -31.57 -4.58 -1.36
N SER A 643 -31.46 -4.20 -0.08
CA SER A 643 -31.06 -2.85 0.28
C SER A 643 -29.55 -2.66 0.31
N ASN A 644 -29.09 -1.64 -0.39
CA ASN A 644 -27.67 -1.22 -0.41
C ASN A 644 -27.33 -0.21 0.70
N ILE A 645 -28.04 -0.20 1.80
CA ILE A 645 -28.18 0.92 2.72
C ILE A 645 -26.94 1.23 3.51
N MET A 646 -26.27 0.20 3.91
CA MET A 646 -25.14 0.33 4.84
C MET A 646 -23.86 0.71 4.11
N ARG A 647 -23.95 0.89 2.81
CA ARG A 647 -22.81 1.09 1.91
C ARG A 647 -22.18 2.48 2.01
N TYR A 648 -22.94 3.48 2.48
CA TYR A 648 -22.59 4.89 2.27
C TYR A 648 -22.78 5.79 3.48
N TYR A 649 -23.16 5.25 4.65
CA TYR A 649 -23.42 6.06 5.83
C TYR A 649 -22.44 5.74 6.96
N SER A 650 -21.92 6.75 7.60
CA SER A 650 -21.24 6.60 8.89
C SER A 650 -22.28 6.60 10.03
N VAL A 651 -22.06 5.75 11.02
CA VAL A 651 -22.91 5.68 12.23
C VAL A 651 -22.06 6.05 13.44
N SER A 652 -22.38 7.15 14.10
CA SER A 652 -21.79 7.51 15.39
C SER A 652 -22.68 7.08 16.54
N ILE A 653 -22.07 6.54 17.61
CA ILE A 653 -22.79 6.03 18.76
C ILE A 653 -22.60 6.96 19.95
N PHE A 654 -23.73 7.35 20.54
CA PHE A 654 -23.78 8.12 21.75
C PHE A 654 -24.49 7.34 22.85
N ALA A 655 -24.12 7.52 24.10
CA ALA A 655 -24.72 6.84 25.22
C ALA A 655 -25.01 7.76 26.37
N LYS A 656 -25.95 7.30 27.20
CA LYS A 656 -26.22 7.81 28.56
C LYS A 656 -25.97 6.67 29.53
N THR A 657 -25.09 6.91 30.51
CA THR A 657 -24.80 5.97 31.59
C THR A 657 -25.61 6.25 32.85
N GLU A 658 -26.32 7.39 32.89
CA GLU A 658 -27.22 7.81 33.96
C GLU A 658 -28.51 8.37 33.35
N ALA A 659 -29.62 8.29 34.04
CA ALA A 659 -30.96 8.65 33.53
C ALA A 659 -31.01 10.09 32.99
N ASP A 660 -30.42 11.04 33.69
CA ASP A 660 -30.45 12.47 33.40
C ASP A 660 -29.13 13.00 32.78
N SER A 661 -28.23 12.14 32.32
CA SER A 661 -26.97 12.57 31.71
C SER A 661 -27.15 13.02 30.27
N ASP A 662 -26.26 13.89 29.82
CA ASP A 662 -26.17 14.26 28.39
C ASP A 662 -25.67 13.09 27.55
N TRP A 663 -25.98 13.13 26.25
CA TRP A 663 -25.46 12.19 25.27
C TRP A 663 -23.95 12.37 25.13
N LYS A 664 -23.19 11.33 25.37
CA LYS A 664 -21.73 11.31 25.15
C LYS A 664 -21.39 10.30 24.07
N ARG A 665 -20.52 10.70 23.16
CA ARG A 665 -19.95 9.78 22.17
C ARG A 665 -19.14 8.73 22.93
N ILE A 666 -19.44 7.44 22.75
CA ILE A 666 -18.80 6.33 23.48
C ILE A 666 -17.73 5.63 22.66
N GLN A 667 -17.68 5.90 21.39
CA GLN A 667 -16.70 5.34 20.50
C GLN A 667 -16.24 6.45 19.57
N ALA A 668 -15.09 7.03 19.83
CA ALA A 668 -14.50 8.09 19.02
C ALA A 668 -14.13 7.59 17.60
N GLN A 669 -14.04 6.29 17.43
CA GLN A 669 -13.58 5.61 16.23
C GLN A 669 -14.70 5.09 15.35
N SER A 670 -15.92 5.27 15.70
CA SER A 670 -17.05 4.62 15.06
C SER A 670 -17.84 5.51 14.15
N ASP A 671 -17.19 6.32 13.36
CA ASP A 671 -17.72 6.50 12.02
C ASP A 671 -17.44 5.19 11.30
N ILE A 672 -18.27 4.19 11.55
CA ILE A 672 -18.25 2.95 10.80
C ILE A 672 -18.69 3.33 9.40
N ALA A 673 -17.73 3.65 8.54
CA ALA A 673 -17.96 3.71 7.13
C ALA A 673 -18.16 2.26 6.69
N LEU A 674 -19.35 1.93 6.35
CA LEU A 674 -19.76 0.60 5.93
C LEU A 674 -19.23 0.43 4.52
N SER A 675 -18.39 -0.60 4.33
CA SER A 675 -17.60 -0.80 3.13
C SER A 675 -18.42 -0.66 1.83
N PRO A 676 -17.93 0.10 0.86
CA PRO A 676 -18.60 0.27 -0.42
C PRO A 676 -18.58 -0.97 -1.33
N GLN A 677 -17.83 -2.01 -1.01
CA GLN A 677 -17.59 -3.12 -1.93
C GLN A 677 -18.51 -4.33 -1.74
N ALA A 678 -19.26 -4.39 -0.66
CA ALA A 678 -20.09 -5.55 -0.41
C ALA A 678 -21.46 -5.39 -1.05
N SER A 679 -21.66 -6.02 -2.19
CA SER A 679 -22.93 -5.97 -2.95
C SER A 679 -24.12 -6.66 -2.28
N ASN A 680 -23.97 -7.31 -1.12
CA ASN A 680 -24.99 -8.16 -0.52
C ASN A 680 -25.20 -7.99 0.99
N TYR A 681 -24.66 -6.95 1.62
CA TYR A 681 -24.72 -6.87 3.08
C TYR A 681 -25.86 -6.02 3.59
N ALA A 682 -26.67 -6.74 4.32
CA ALA A 682 -27.84 -6.18 4.94
C ALA A 682 -27.67 -6.01 6.47
N ASP A 683 -26.57 -6.50 7.08
CA ASP A 683 -26.48 -6.56 8.53
C ASP A 683 -25.12 -6.06 9.05
N VAL A 684 -25.14 -5.30 10.15
CA VAL A 684 -23.93 -4.81 10.82
C VAL A 684 -23.98 -5.12 12.29
N LEU A 685 -22.90 -5.63 12.84
CA LEU A 685 -22.70 -5.82 14.26
C LEU A 685 -21.75 -4.75 14.80
N ILE A 686 -22.18 -3.98 15.76
CA ILE A 686 -21.40 -2.96 16.45
C ILE A 686 -21.10 -3.47 17.85
N ARG A 687 -19.83 -3.53 18.22
CA ARG A 687 -19.39 -3.91 19.55
C ARG A 687 -19.20 -2.68 20.41
N LEU A 688 -19.63 -2.74 21.65
CA LEU A 688 -19.53 -1.68 22.64
C LEU A 688 -18.67 -2.14 23.81
N ASN A 689 -17.98 -1.19 24.42
CA ASN A 689 -17.41 -1.43 25.76
C ASN A 689 -18.55 -1.78 26.71
N ALA A 690 -18.45 -2.93 27.37
CA ALA A 690 -19.48 -3.42 28.28
C ALA A 690 -19.81 -2.40 29.37
N ASN A 691 -21.03 -1.89 29.35
CA ASN A 691 -21.50 -0.92 30.32
C ASN A 691 -23.01 -1.01 30.50
N GLY A 692 -23.51 -0.50 31.65
CA GLY A 692 -24.94 -0.30 31.89
C GLY A 692 -25.38 1.01 31.23
N TYR A 693 -26.10 0.93 30.11
CA TYR A 693 -26.61 2.08 29.40
C TYR A 693 -28.07 2.36 29.76
N TYR A 694 -28.38 3.61 30.15
CA TYR A 694 -29.74 4.13 30.26
C TYR A 694 -30.31 4.49 28.90
N GLY A 695 -29.46 4.90 27.97
CA GLY A 695 -29.83 5.17 26.59
C GLY A 695 -28.69 5.01 25.62
N LEU A 696 -29.01 4.61 24.42
CA LEU A 696 -28.12 4.59 23.26
C LEU A 696 -28.72 5.43 22.14
N GLN A 697 -27.87 6.10 21.38
CA GLN A 697 -28.28 6.86 20.23
C GLN A 697 -27.36 6.54 19.05
N LEU A 698 -27.97 6.13 17.94
CA LEU A 698 -27.29 5.89 16.66
C LEU A 698 -27.54 7.08 15.76
N ARG A 699 -26.47 7.75 15.32
CA ARG A 699 -26.52 8.86 14.36
C ARG A 699 -26.02 8.40 13.02
N PHE A 700 -26.88 8.41 12.02
CA PHE A 700 -26.55 8.11 10.62
C PHE A 700 -26.31 9.42 9.90
N PHE A 701 -25.10 9.63 9.42
CA PHE A 701 -24.71 10.85 8.72
C PHE A 701 -24.87 10.71 7.21
N TYR A 702 -25.30 11.77 6.57
CA TYR A 702 -25.28 11.88 5.12
C TYR A 702 -23.83 11.99 4.65
N GLY A 703 -23.42 11.14 3.73
CA GLY A 703 -22.03 11.18 3.20
C GLY A 703 -21.89 12.22 2.09
N ASN A 704 -20.67 12.71 1.89
CA ASN A 704 -20.32 13.71 0.88
C ASN A 704 -19.98 13.12 -0.50
N ASP A 705 -20.25 11.85 -0.75
CA ASP A 705 -19.89 11.22 -2.01
C ASP A 705 -21.05 11.21 -3.02
N ILE A 706 -20.76 11.49 -4.30
CA ILE A 706 -21.71 11.73 -5.39
C ILE A 706 -22.49 10.51 -5.89
N THR A 707 -22.27 9.34 -5.30
CA THR A 707 -22.93 8.08 -5.71
C THR A 707 -24.03 7.61 -4.74
N HIS A 708 -24.62 8.50 -3.94
CA HIS A 708 -25.44 8.16 -2.78
C HIS A 708 -26.80 7.60 -3.08
N PRO A 709 -27.24 6.57 -2.33
CA PRO A 709 -28.65 6.29 -2.22
C PRO A 709 -29.32 7.44 -1.46
N GLU A 710 -30.37 7.96 -2.03
CA GLU A 710 -31.20 9.01 -1.43
C GLU A 710 -31.94 8.54 -0.16
N GLU A 711 -31.80 7.29 0.27
CA GLU A 711 -32.59 6.67 1.33
C GLU A 711 -31.75 5.83 2.30
N ILE A 712 -31.97 5.99 3.60
CA ILE A 712 -31.61 4.98 4.62
C ILE A 712 -32.76 3.98 4.74
N ASN A 713 -32.46 2.70 4.82
CA ASN A 713 -33.42 1.63 4.94
C ASN A 713 -32.90 0.57 5.94
N VAL A 714 -33.51 0.45 7.08
CA VAL A 714 -33.15 -0.48 8.16
C VAL A 714 -34.35 -1.38 8.47
N GLY A 715 -34.15 -2.69 8.53
CA GLY A 715 -35.19 -3.64 8.85
C GLY A 715 -35.42 -3.80 10.36
N GLU A 716 -34.36 -3.97 11.13
CA GLU A 716 -34.42 -4.23 12.56
C GLU A 716 -33.16 -3.77 13.28
N ILE A 717 -33.23 -3.42 14.56
CA ILE A 717 -32.10 -3.15 15.42
C ILE A 717 -32.20 -4.02 16.67
N GLU A 718 -31.15 -4.78 16.95
CA GLU A 718 -31.09 -5.74 18.05
C GLU A 718 -29.98 -5.39 19.02
N PHE A 719 -30.19 -5.64 20.32
CA PHE A 719 -29.20 -5.43 21.37
C PHE A 719 -28.87 -6.75 22.07
N TYR A 720 -27.59 -6.94 22.37
CA TYR A 720 -27.08 -8.14 22.99
C TYR A 720 -26.20 -7.82 24.19
N PRO A 721 -26.14 -8.71 25.22
CA PRO A 721 -25.32 -8.51 26.42
C PRO A 721 -23.82 -8.56 26.07
N PRO A 722 -22.95 -8.05 26.96
CA PRO A 722 -21.52 -8.20 26.83
C PRO A 722 -21.07 -9.65 26.97
N SER A 723 -19.91 -9.98 26.41
CA SER A 723 -19.28 -11.29 26.64
C SER A 723 -18.90 -11.47 28.12
N LEU A 724 -18.97 -12.70 28.62
CA LEU A 724 -18.53 -13.06 29.96
C LEU A 724 -17.02 -12.97 30.17
N THR A 725 -16.26 -12.88 29.10
CA THR A 725 -14.78 -12.70 29.11
C THR A 725 -14.35 -11.25 29.07
N THR A 726 -15.21 -10.32 28.67
CA THR A 726 -14.86 -8.90 28.51
C THR A 726 -14.30 -8.31 29.82
N SER A 727 -13.11 -7.71 29.74
CA SER A 727 -12.41 -7.07 30.86
C SER A 727 -12.12 -8.03 32.03
N LYS A 728 -11.92 -9.31 31.76
CA LYS A 728 -11.58 -10.32 32.76
C LYS A 728 -10.08 -10.54 32.89
N SER A 729 -9.67 -11.34 33.85
CA SER A 729 -8.25 -11.58 34.15
C SER A 729 -7.80 -12.93 33.61
N PHE A 730 -6.60 -12.96 33.07
CA PHE A 730 -5.92 -14.20 32.71
C PHE A 730 -5.29 -14.84 33.93
N VAL A 731 -5.41 -16.15 34.05
CA VAL A 731 -4.80 -16.97 35.13
C VAL A 731 -3.72 -17.90 34.61
N GLU A 732 -3.66 -18.12 33.30
CA GLU A 732 -2.61 -18.85 32.60
C GLU A 732 -2.38 -18.17 31.25
N VAL A 733 -1.12 -17.95 30.88
CA VAL A 733 -0.72 -17.25 29.65
C VAL A 733 0.44 -17.99 29.02
N ALA A 734 0.31 -18.38 27.75
CA ALA A 734 1.41 -18.94 26.95
C ALA A 734 2.50 -17.89 26.71
N GLU A 735 3.73 -18.34 26.46
CA GLU A 735 4.76 -17.44 25.92
C GLU A 735 4.26 -16.82 24.62
N HIS A 736 4.41 -15.50 24.50
CA HIS A 736 3.91 -14.74 23.35
C HIS A 736 4.95 -13.75 22.83
N GLU A 737 4.67 -13.18 21.68
CA GLU A 737 5.42 -12.06 21.13
C GLU A 737 5.01 -10.76 21.84
N ASP A 738 5.96 -9.92 22.19
CA ASP A 738 5.71 -8.72 23.03
C ASP A 738 4.72 -7.72 22.39
N VAL A 739 4.61 -7.71 21.07
CA VAL A 739 3.73 -6.80 20.31
C VAL A 739 2.28 -7.27 20.36
N TYR A 740 2.04 -8.58 20.41
CA TYR A 740 0.70 -9.17 20.33
C TYR A 740 0.24 -9.64 21.71
N ASP A 741 -0.05 -8.67 22.59
CA ASP A 741 -0.33 -8.89 24.00
C ASP A 741 -1.60 -9.74 24.23
N ILE A 742 -1.59 -10.48 25.34
CA ILE A 742 -2.70 -11.37 25.72
C ILE A 742 -4.01 -10.61 25.94
N THR A 743 -3.96 -9.35 26.34
CA THR A 743 -5.14 -8.51 26.55
C THR A 743 -5.93 -8.24 25.29
N ASN A 744 -5.31 -8.32 24.12
CA ASN A 744 -5.97 -8.19 22.83
C ASN A 744 -7.05 -9.25 22.58
N MET A 745 -7.03 -10.36 23.30
CA MET A 745 -8.07 -11.41 23.18
C MET A 745 -9.43 -11.03 23.80
N ILE A 746 -9.51 -9.98 24.60
CA ILE A 746 -10.69 -9.60 25.37
C ILE A 746 -10.88 -8.10 25.49
N ASP A 747 -10.24 -7.31 24.63
CA ASP A 747 -10.31 -5.85 24.62
C ASP A 747 -11.57 -5.31 23.91
N GLY A 748 -12.30 -6.17 23.21
CA GLY A 748 -13.51 -5.82 22.45
C GLY A 748 -13.22 -5.31 21.05
N ASN A 749 -11.97 -5.37 20.60
CA ASN A 749 -11.55 -4.92 19.28
C ASN A 749 -11.11 -6.11 18.43
N VAL A 750 -11.94 -6.55 17.50
CA VAL A 750 -11.62 -7.69 16.61
C VAL A 750 -10.44 -7.44 15.66
N LEU A 751 -9.89 -6.23 15.64
CA LEU A 751 -8.76 -5.87 14.80
C LEU A 751 -7.42 -6.03 15.51
N THR A 752 -7.38 -5.99 16.83
CA THR A 752 -6.22 -6.38 17.64
C THR A 752 -6.20 -7.90 17.81
N TYR A 753 -5.04 -8.48 18.00
CA TYR A 753 -4.96 -9.90 18.24
C TYR A 753 -3.78 -10.29 19.15
N PHE A 754 -3.90 -11.44 19.75
CA PHE A 754 -2.83 -12.13 20.46
C PHE A 754 -2.16 -13.14 19.53
N GLU A 755 -0.83 -13.25 19.63
CA GLU A 755 -0.09 -14.36 19.02
C GLU A 755 0.90 -14.97 20.02
N SER A 756 0.79 -16.30 20.23
CA SER A 756 1.81 -17.01 20.98
C SER A 756 3.11 -17.12 20.20
N LYS A 757 4.21 -17.46 20.87
CA LYS A 757 5.49 -17.68 20.20
C LYS A 757 5.34 -18.61 19.00
N LYS A 758 5.90 -18.16 17.89
CA LYS A 758 5.83 -18.83 16.60
C LYS A 758 6.33 -20.27 16.65
N GLY A 759 5.50 -21.21 16.20
CA GLY A 759 5.82 -22.63 16.17
C GLY A 759 5.92 -23.33 17.53
N VAL A 760 5.58 -22.66 18.65
CA VAL A 760 5.62 -23.24 19.99
C VAL A 760 4.23 -23.72 20.39
N PHE A 761 4.05 -25.04 20.41
CA PHE A 761 2.81 -25.69 20.82
C PHE A 761 3.07 -26.79 21.87
N PRO A 762 2.12 -27.07 22.79
CA PRO A 762 0.82 -26.40 22.91
C PRO A 762 0.93 -25.00 23.49
N ALA A 763 0.16 -24.06 22.96
CA ALA A 763 -0.04 -22.75 23.56
C ALA A 763 -1.31 -22.78 24.41
N VAL A 764 -1.21 -22.38 25.68
CA VAL A 764 -2.28 -22.52 26.67
C VAL A 764 -2.56 -21.20 27.35
N PHE A 765 -3.85 -20.83 27.44
CA PHE A 765 -4.28 -19.68 28.19
C PHE A 765 -5.64 -19.92 28.84
N ALA A 766 -5.84 -19.32 30.01
CA ALA A 766 -7.06 -19.46 30.78
C ALA A 766 -7.52 -18.12 31.36
N ILE A 767 -8.83 -17.91 31.34
CA ILE A 767 -9.50 -16.68 31.81
C ILE A 767 -10.38 -17.03 33.02
N ASP A 768 -10.34 -16.17 34.06
CA ASP A 768 -11.28 -16.19 35.18
C ASP A 768 -12.45 -15.24 34.89
N MET A 769 -13.63 -15.76 34.64
CA MET A 769 -14.87 -15.00 34.41
C MET A 769 -15.41 -14.35 35.70
N ALA A 770 -14.66 -14.43 36.80
CA ALA A 770 -14.93 -13.88 38.14
C ALA A 770 -16.03 -14.60 38.96
N GLN A 771 -16.96 -15.24 38.31
CA GLN A 771 -18.03 -16.04 38.95
C GLN A 771 -18.38 -17.27 38.11
N GLU A 772 -19.09 -18.21 38.68
CA GLU A 772 -19.59 -19.38 37.97
C GLU A 772 -20.75 -18.96 37.07
N GLU A 773 -20.62 -19.24 35.75
CA GLU A 773 -21.58 -18.92 34.71
C GLU A 773 -22.03 -20.20 33.99
N ARG A 774 -23.21 -20.17 33.40
CA ARG A 774 -23.72 -21.25 32.55
C ARG A 774 -23.42 -20.92 31.10
N VAL A 775 -22.24 -21.30 30.61
CA VAL A 775 -21.74 -21.04 29.28
C VAL A 775 -22.48 -21.89 28.23
N LYS A 776 -22.96 -21.27 27.18
CA LYS A 776 -23.64 -21.91 26.05
C LYS A 776 -22.97 -21.65 24.71
N TYR A 777 -22.41 -20.47 24.52
CA TYR A 777 -21.82 -20.03 23.25
C TYR A 777 -20.36 -19.59 23.45
N ILE A 778 -19.47 -20.04 22.58
CA ILE A 778 -18.05 -19.65 22.58
C ILE A 778 -17.67 -19.28 21.14
N ASN A 779 -17.23 -18.07 20.95
CA ASN A 779 -16.80 -17.57 19.64
C ASN A 779 -15.34 -17.17 19.72
N ILE A 780 -14.54 -17.70 18.81
CA ILE A 780 -13.12 -17.39 18.66
C ILE A 780 -12.97 -16.66 17.34
N HIS A 781 -12.43 -15.46 17.39
CA HIS A 781 -12.23 -14.63 16.22
C HIS A 781 -10.76 -14.48 15.87
N LEU A 782 -10.49 -14.29 14.59
CA LEU A 782 -9.31 -13.65 14.05
C LEU A 782 -9.75 -12.33 13.39
N PRO A 783 -8.82 -11.39 13.13
CA PRO A 783 -9.19 -10.16 12.43
C PRO A 783 -9.93 -10.48 11.12
N PRO A 784 -11.15 -9.92 10.92
CA PRO A 784 -11.99 -10.23 9.75
C PRO A 784 -11.54 -9.47 8.51
N LEU A 785 -10.26 -9.54 8.19
CA LEU A 785 -9.63 -8.89 7.05
C LEU A 785 -9.23 -9.94 6.01
N LEU A 786 -9.50 -9.69 4.73
CA LEU A 786 -9.10 -10.58 3.64
C LEU A 786 -7.58 -10.81 3.61
N LEU A 787 -6.81 -9.86 4.11
CA LEU A 787 -5.37 -9.94 4.34
C LEU A 787 -4.94 -11.16 5.19
N TRP A 788 -5.83 -11.68 6.04
CA TRP A 788 -5.53 -12.77 6.95
C TRP A 788 -5.66 -14.15 6.31
N GLU A 789 -5.63 -14.39 5.13
CA GLU A 789 -5.72 -15.68 4.45
C GLU A 789 -6.35 -16.86 5.26
N PRO A 790 -7.07 -17.77 4.65
CA PRO A 790 -7.68 -18.90 5.35
C PRO A 790 -6.64 -19.76 6.08
N ARG A 791 -6.89 -20.09 7.36
CA ARG A 791 -6.04 -20.96 8.17
C ARG A 791 -6.84 -21.86 9.08
N SER A 792 -6.23 -22.96 9.49
CA SER A 792 -6.83 -23.88 10.47
C SER A 792 -6.01 -23.90 11.76
N GLN A 793 -6.71 -23.85 12.90
CA GLN A 793 -6.12 -24.01 14.22
C GLN A 793 -6.80 -25.18 14.95
N GLU A 794 -6.00 -26.02 15.60
CA GLU A 794 -6.52 -27.16 16.38
C GLU A 794 -6.60 -26.75 17.86
N ILE A 795 -7.82 -26.74 18.41
CA ILE A 795 -8.14 -26.15 19.71
C ILE A 795 -8.92 -27.14 20.56
N GLU A 796 -8.53 -27.32 21.84
CA GLU A 796 -9.30 -27.95 22.88
C GLU A 796 -9.78 -26.92 23.89
N ILE A 797 -11.02 -26.99 24.34
CA ILE A 797 -11.60 -26.10 25.35
C ILE A 797 -11.91 -26.84 26.63
N LEU A 798 -11.36 -26.35 27.72
CA LEU A 798 -11.55 -26.92 29.08
C LEU A 798 -12.28 -25.89 29.95
N GLY A 799 -13.10 -26.40 30.89
CA GLY A 799 -13.79 -25.60 31.90
C GLY A 799 -13.36 -25.98 33.31
N SER A 800 -13.47 -25.06 34.25
CA SER A 800 -13.27 -25.34 35.67
C SER A 800 -14.15 -24.44 36.54
N THR A 801 -14.57 -24.90 37.68
CA THR A 801 -15.28 -24.12 38.71
C THR A 801 -14.34 -23.61 39.82
N ASP A 802 -13.17 -24.25 39.98
CA ASP A 802 -12.22 -23.98 41.07
C ASP A 802 -10.85 -23.41 40.58
N GLY A 803 -10.62 -23.41 39.24
CA GLY A 803 -9.36 -22.98 38.63
C GLY A 803 -8.22 -23.99 38.75
N VAL A 804 -8.46 -25.16 39.33
CA VAL A 804 -7.44 -26.20 39.58
C VAL A 804 -7.77 -27.49 38.83
N THR A 805 -9.01 -27.92 38.92
CA THR A 805 -9.50 -29.13 38.26
C THR A 805 -10.26 -28.78 37.01
N TYR A 806 -9.68 -29.10 35.86
CA TYR A 806 -10.28 -28.83 34.54
C TYR A 806 -10.95 -30.09 33.98
N PHE A 807 -12.06 -29.88 33.30
CA PHE A 807 -12.80 -30.90 32.55
C PHE A 807 -12.98 -30.45 31.10
N THR A 808 -13.06 -31.40 30.17
CA THR A 808 -13.24 -31.09 28.75
C THR A 808 -14.65 -30.57 28.50
N VAL A 809 -14.72 -29.42 27.88
CA VAL A 809 -15.95 -28.74 27.37
C VAL A 809 -16.12 -29.02 25.90
N VAL A 810 -15.03 -28.86 25.13
CA VAL A 810 -14.97 -29.19 23.71
C VAL A 810 -13.72 -30.00 23.46
N GLU A 811 -13.89 -31.20 22.94
CA GLU A 811 -12.78 -32.08 22.55
C GLU A 811 -11.93 -31.40 21.49
N LYS A 812 -10.65 -31.72 21.43
CA LYS A 812 -9.69 -31.20 20.50
C LYS A 812 -10.21 -31.27 19.05
N THR A 813 -10.44 -30.14 18.46
CA THR A 813 -11.11 -29.98 17.16
C THR A 813 -10.34 -28.97 16.29
N THR A 814 -10.26 -29.24 14.99
CA THR A 814 -9.67 -28.31 14.01
C THR A 814 -10.75 -27.36 13.49
N TYR A 815 -10.53 -26.07 13.67
CA TYR A 815 -11.41 -25.00 13.18
C TYR A 815 -10.75 -24.29 12.00
N LEU A 816 -11.51 -24.12 10.92
CA LEU A 816 -11.13 -23.26 9.80
C LEU A 816 -11.53 -21.81 10.11
N PHE A 817 -10.58 -20.93 10.02
CA PHE A 817 -10.77 -19.49 10.05
C PHE A 817 -10.59 -18.98 8.61
N ASP A 818 -11.68 -18.51 8.00
CA ASP A 818 -11.70 -18.00 6.64
C ASP A 818 -12.20 -16.54 6.66
N PRO A 819 -11.37 -15.57 6.27
CA PRO A 819 -11.80 -14.17 6.20
C PRO A 819 -13.02 -13.97 5.30
N ALA A 820 -13.16 -14.75 4.25
CA ALA A 820 -14.32 -14.71 3.37
C ALA A 820 -15.63 -15.14 4.08
N ASP A 821 -15.53 -15.83 5.23
CA ASP A 821 -16.66 -16.29 6.06
C ASP A 821 -16.60 -15.72 7.49
N GLY A 822 -16.01 -14.51 7.65
CA GLY A 822 -15.99 -13.78 8.91
C GLY A 822 -14.84 -14.11 9.86
N ASN A 823 -13.89 -14.91 9.43
CA ASN A 823 -12.66 -15.28 10.17
C ASN A 823 -12.94 -15.74 11.61
N MET A 824 -13.94 -16.60 11.81
CA MET A 824 -14.48 -16.94 13.12
C MET A 824 -14.81 -18.43 13.25
N ALA A 825 -14.52 -18.99 14.44
CA ALA A 825 -15.03 -20.28 14.89
C ALA A 825 -16.15 -20.07 15.91
N ALA A 826 -17.38 -20.48 15.56
CA ALA A 826 -18.54 -20.40 16.42
C ALA A 826 -18.86 -21.77 17.00
N ILE A 827 -18.95 -21.86 18.32
CA ILE A 827 -19.17 -23.09 19.05
C ILE A 827 -20.42 -22.95 19.90
N VAL A 828 -21.39 -23.81 19.65
CA VAL A 828 -22.63 -23.90 20.45
C VAL A 828 -22.59 -25.23 21.20
N LEU A 829 -22.57 -25.18 22.52
CA LEU A 829 -22.60 -26.34 23.35
C LEU A 829 -23.99 -26.99 23.33
N ASP A 830 -24.09 -28.34 23.36
CA ASP A 830 -25.38 -29.03 23.35
C ASP A 830 -26.23 -28.62 24.56
N GLU A 831 -25.61 -28.54 25.75
CA GLU A 831 -26.20 -28.03 26.98
C GLU A 831 -25.30 -26.94 27.57
N ALA A 832 -25.87 -25.95 28.28
CA ALA A 832 -25.10 -24.97 29.00
C ALA A 832 -24.29 -25.59 30.14
N VAL A 833 -23.00 -25.32 30.17
CA VAL A 833 -22.03 -25.90 31.09
C VAL A 833 -21.65 -24.89 32.17
N ALA A 834 -21.74 -25.29 33.43
CA ALA A 834 -21.35 -24.44 34.56
C ALA A 834 -19.83 -24.41 34.69
N MET A 835 -19.25 -23.21 34.61
CA MET A 835 -17.81 -22.98 34.79
C MET A 835 -17.54 -21.52 35.19
N ARG A 836 -16.46 -21.32 35.95
CA ARG A 836 -15.92 -19.99 36.24
C ARG A 836 -14.67 -19.70 35.41
N TYR A 837 -13.89 -20.72 35.11
CA TYR A 837 -12.66 -20.60 34.32
C TYR A 837 -12.85 -21.29 32.99
N ILE A 838 -12.44 -20.60 31.90
CA ILE A 838 -12.34 -21.17 30.56
C ILE A 838 -10.88 -21.24 30.15
N LYS A 839 -10.43 -22.38 29.64
CA LYS A 839 -9.06 -22.61 29.20
C LYS A 839 -9.06 -23.10 27.75
N LEU A 840 -8.24 -22.50 26.93
CA LEU A 840 -8.01 -22.90 25.55
C LEU A 840 -6.60 -23.49 25.42
N VAL A 841 -6.51 -24.61 24.71
CA VAL A 841 -5.26 -25.31 24.41
C VAL A 841 -5.12 -25.42 22.89
N TYR A 842 -4.25 -24.62 22.33
CA TYR A 842 -3.94 -24.67 20.91
C TYR A 842 -2.81 -25.66 20.66
N THR A 843 -2.97 -26.54 19.69
CA THR A 843 -1.99 -27.59 19.38
C THR A 843 -1.38 -27.47 17.98
N SER A 844 -1.97 -26.69 17.09
CA SER A 844 -1.40 -26.36 15.78
C SER A 844 -2.04 -25.13 15.15
N ASN A 845 -1.31 -24.51 14.21
CA ASN A 845 -1.78 -23.49 13.29
C ASN A 845 -1.15 -23.74 11.90
N THR A 846 -1.96 -23.84 10.85
CA THR A 846 -1.48 -24.19 9.49
C THR A 846 -0.76 -23.04 8.77
N SER A 847 -0.88 -21.83 9.27
CA SER A 847 -0.24 -20.64 8.66
C SER A 847 1.25 -20.49 9.02
N GLY A 848 1.81 -21.38 9.85
CA GLY A 848 3.20 -21.28 10.32
C GLY A 848 3.43 -20.31 11.48
N TYR A 849 2.40 -19.63 11.95
CA TYR A 849 2.42 -18.73 13.11
C TYR A 849 2.22 -19.49 14.43
N GLY A 850 2.24 -18.77 15.56
CA GLY A 850 1.79 -19.30 16.86
C GLY A 850 0.28 -19.46 16.92
N ALA A 851 -0.25 -19.70 18.12
CA ALA A 851 -1.69 -19.63 18.34
C ALA A 851 -2.15 -18.18 18.20
N GLN A 852 -3.16 -17.92 17.36
CA GLN A 852 -3.65 -16.59 17.07
C GLN A 852 -5.12 -16.47 17.47
N ILE A 853 -5.47 -15.35 18.10
CA ILE A 853 -6.84 -15.03 18.50
C ILE A 853 -7.00 -13.49 18.65
N SER A 854 -7.98 -12.90 17.98
CA SER A 854 -8.30 -11.49 18.16
C SER A 854 -9.29 -11.29 19.31
N GLU A 855 -10.35 -12.11 19.35
CA GLU A 855 -11.33 -12.01 20.42
C GLU A 855 -11.86 -13.37 20.84
N LEU A 856 -12.01 -13.54 22.12
CA LEU A 856 -12.73 -14.66 22.72
C LEU A 856 -14.03 -14.17 23.36
N TYR A 857 -15.14 -14.41 22.69
CA TYR A 857 -16.44 -14.12 23.27
C TYR A 857 -17.10 -15.37 23.83
N VAL A 858 -17.55 -15.26 25.06
CA VAL A 858 -18.26 -16.34 25.80
C VAL A 858 -19.60 -15.79 26.27
N TYR A 859 -20.66 -16.50 25.96
CA TYR A 859 -22.01 -16.08 26.36
C TYR A 859 -22.75 -17.18 27.11
N GLY A 860 -23.59 -16.75 28.03
CA GLY A 860 -24.47 -17.61 28.81
C GLY A 860 -25.71 -18.10 28.05
N GLU A 861 -26.49 -18.97 28.72
CA GLU A 861 -27.77 -19.52 28.29
C GLU A 861 -28.85 -18.43 28.21
#